data_ba9340285733a6573dff66487bbd755b
#
_entry.id   ba9340285733a6573dff66487bbd755b
#
_cell.length_a   1.000
_cell.length_b   1.000
_cell.length_c   1.000
_cell.angle_alpha   90.00
_cell.angle_beta   90.00
_cell.angle_gamma   90.00
#
_symmetry.space_group_name_H-M   'P 1'
#
loop_
_entity.id
_entity.type
_entity.pdbx_description
1 polymer ?
#
loop_
_entity_poly.entity_id
_entity_poly.type
_entity_poly.pdbx_seq_one_letter_code
_entity_poly.pdbx_strand_id
1 'polypeptide(L)'
;MTAPRVRHATLTLVALLTLSCANPRKADIVVYGATSGGIAAAVQASRMGRSVILLDPGTHIGGLTTGGLSWTDIGNKAVVGGIAREFYQRIKKAYEDPKVWTSETRDEYFARRRGPDARDEDAMWTFEPRIASAVYARLMDEAGVKVIQKARLDLAPGKGVVKQGARITAIVMEDGTRYEGRMFIDATYEGDLMAKAGASYAVGREANSVYNETWNGVQAGHFHYHQFPEGANVDPYVTPGKPESGLLPGIDPAGPGVEGEGDKRIQAYCFRMCLTNDPNHSMPIAKPEGYDEKDHELLLRFAETGKYHEPSSKYDPIPNRKTDTNNHGAVSTDYMGANWDYPEAGYAERERIAKRHEVYQKGYMWTLQNHPRIPAGLRAYYRQWGLPKDEFTANGGWPAQLYIREARRLAGPVVMTEHHVMGRVLAEDPVGMGAYGMDSHNVQRYVTKQGFVRNEGNVQVGGFPPYPVSYRSIVPRKQEAENLLVPVCLSASHIAYGSIRMEPVFMVLGQSAATAAAQAIEARVAVQDIDYAKLRARLLADKQVLEAPAALSRGDLDPTQLEGIVIDNQFAQVSAAWKGARSGKPRLGPAYFYDLDARDGRATARFDVDARQPGRYRVKLLHPVAGENAANVPVEIAGGGKTYRATVNQRQPAGWMGPFDLPSRFTVTVTNRATNGVVTVDGVQVALEARD
;
A
#
# COMPACT_ATOMS: atom_id res chain seq x y z
N MET A 1 -48.29 78.39 -31.81
CA MET A 1 -47.40 78.04 -30.72
C MET A 1 -47.21 76.53 -30.75
N THR A 2 -46.12 76.11 -31.29
CA THR A 2 -45.81 74.70 -31.58
C THR A 2 -44.82 74.18 -30.55
N ALA A 3 -45.21 73.13 -29.87
CA ALA A 3 -44.31 72.42 -28.85
C ALA A 3 -43.38 71.42 -29.60
N PRO A 4 -42.11 71.25 -29.15
CA PRO A 4 -41.18 70.33 -29.80
C PRO A 4 -41.34 68.90 -29.25
N ARG A 5 -41.32 67.93 -30.19
CA ARG A 5 -41.26 66.48 -29.87
C ARG A 5 -39.87 66.07 -29.44
N VAL A 6 -39.76 65.52 -28.25
CA VAL A 6 -38.55 64.87 -27.75
C VAL A 6 -38.52 63.43 -28.31
N ARG A 7 -37.48 63.08 -29.08
CA ARG A 7 -37.18 61.71 -29.51
C ARG A 7 -36.32 61.01 -28.46
N HIS A 8 -36.84 59.95 -27.89
CA HIS A 8 -36.05 59.05 -27.03
C HIS A 8 -35.25 58.11 -27.91
N ALA A 9 -33.92 58.19 -27.86
CA ALA A 9 -33.02 57.22 -28.43
C ALA A 9 -32.74 56.14 -27.40
N THR A 10 -33.23 54.92 -27.66
CA THR A 10 -32.94 53.77 -26.82
C THR A 10 -31.55 53.22 -27.22
N LEU A 11 -30.53 53.44 -26.38
CA LEU A 11 -29.22 52.76 -26.53
C LEU A 11 -29.34 51.33 -26.02
N THR A 12 -29.30 50.36 -26.95
CA THR A 12 -29.16 48.93 -26.63
C THR A 12 -27.69 48.65 -26.35
N LEU A 13 -27.35 48.49 -25.11
CA LEU A 13 -26.00 48.07 -24.68
C LEU A 13 -25.85 46.57 -24.95
N VAL A 14 -25.16 46.20 -26.04
CA VAL A 14 -24.75 44.80 -26.31
C VAL A 14 -23.50 44.55 -25.45
N ALA A 15 -23.69 43.86 -24.32
CA ALA A 15 -22.58 43.34 -23.55
C ALA A 15 -21.91 42.17 -24.32
N LEU A 16 -20.79 42.45 -25.00
CA LEU A 16 -19.89 41.41 -25.49
C LEU A 16 -19.25 40.74 -24.29
N LEU A 17 -19.75 39.57 -23.93
CA LEU A 17 -19.03 38.63 -23.09
C LEU A 17 -17.78 38.15 -23.84
N THR A 18 -16.65 38.83 -23.66
CA THR A 18 -15.36 38.29 -24.07
C THR A 18 -15.03 37.13 -23.14
N LEU A 19 -15.30 35.89 -23.62
CA LEU A 19 -14.65 34.73 -23.06
C LEU A 19 -13.14 34.94 -23.26
N SER A 20 -12.48 35.34 -22.19
CA SER A 20 -11.02 35.36 -22.14
C SER A 20 -10.55 33.90 -22.20
N CYS A 21 -10.33 33.37 -23.41
CA CYS A 21 -9.56 32.14 -23.58
C CYS A 21 -8.13 32.47 -23.14
N ALA A 22 -7.80 32.18 -21.87
CA ALA A 22 -6.44 32.19 -21.42
C ALA A 22 -5.61 31.32 -22.39
N ASN A 23 -4.48 31.83 -22.87
CA ASN A 23 -3.60 31.10 -23.76
C ASN A 23 -3.25 29.73 -23.11
N PRO A 24 -3.41 28.61 -23.82
CA PRO A 24 -3.17 27.29 -23.24
C PRO A 24 -1.70 27.18 -22.80
N ARG A 25 -1.50 26.73 -21.57
CA ARG A 25 -0.17 26.40 -21.08
C ARG A 25 0.21 25.06 -21.69
N LYS A 26 1.40 24.99 -22.34
CA LYS A 26 1.81 23.84 -23.15
C LYS A 26 3.15 23.29 -22.70
N ALA A 27 3.26 21.96 -22.63
CA ALA A 27 4.49 21.24 -22.37
C ALA A 27 4.54 19.92 -23.17
N ASP A 28 5.72 19.28 -23.21
CA ASP A 28 5.85 17.91 -23.73
C ASP A 28 5.10 16.91 -22.83
N ILE A 29 5.28 17.03 -21.51
CA ILE A 29 4.69 16.15 -20.51
C ILE A 29 3.92 16.99 -19.47
N VAL A 30 2.66 16.63 -19.23
CA VAL A 30 1.84 17.18 -18.15
C VAL A 30 1.68 16.10 -17.09
N VAL A 31 2.17 16.38 -15.88
CA VAL A 31 2.04 15.51 -14.71
C VAL A 31 0.96 16.09 -13.81
N TYR A 32 -0.04 15.28 -13.47
CA TYR A 32 -1.13 15.64 -12.56
C TYR A 32 -1.01 14.87 -11.24
N GLY A 33 -0.80 15.59 -10.14
CA GLY A 33 -0.48 15.10 -8.80
C GLY A 33 0.99 15.30 -8.44
N ALA A 34 1.30 16.23 -7.51
CA ALA A 34 2.64 16.45 -6.97
C ALA A 34 2.91 15.52 -5.76
N THR A 35 2.54 14.25 -5.88
CA THR A 35 2.90 13.17 -4.97
C THR A 35 4.38 12.81 -5.11
N SER A 36 4.89 11.88 -4.32
CA SER A 36 6.26 11.36 -4.48
C SER A 36 6.52 10.83 -5.90
N GLY A 37 5.56 10.08 -6.45
CA GLY A 37 5.61 9.57 -7.82
C GLY A 37 5.57 10.67 -8.88
N GLY A 38 4.71 11.70 -8.68
CA GLY A 38 4.60 12.83 -9.60
C GLY A 38 5.84 13.72 -9.61
N ILE A 39 6.45 13.97 -8.46
CA ILE A 39 7.72 14.70 -8.36
C ILE A 39 8.84 13.92 -9.08
N ALA A 40 8.95 12.61 -8.81
CA ALA A 40 9.95 11.77 -9.48
C ALA A 40 9.75 11.77 -11.01
N ALA A 41 8.49 11.71 -11.48
CA ALA A 41 8.17 11.80 -12.89
C ALA A 41 8.58 13.16 -13.50
N ALA A 42 8.24 14.26 -12.84
CA ALA A 42 8.55 15.59 -13.34
C ALA A 42 10.06 15.85 -13.37
N VAL A 43 10.79 15.45 -12.33
CA VAL A 43 12.26 15.53 -12.27
C VAL A 43 12.90 14.71 -13.39
N GLN A 44 12.45 13.47 -13.61
CA GLN A 44 12.97 12.61 -14.67
C GLN A 44 12.70 13.20 -16.06
N ALA A 45 11.49 13.68 -16.31
CA ALA A 45 11.12 14.31 -17.59
C ALA A 45 12.04 15.50 -17.89
N SER A 46 12.28 16.36 -16.92
CA SER A 46 13.18 17.50 -17.06
C SER A 46 14.63 17.07 -17.30
N ARG A 47 15.15 16.09 -16.55
CA ARG A 47 16.49 15.51 -16.75
C ARG A 47 16.68 14.88 -18.13
N MET A 48 15.59 14.46 -18.78
CA MET A 48 15.58 13.98 -20.17
C MET A 48 15.38 15.11 -21.19
N GLY A 49 15.44 16.38 -20.79
CA GLY A 49 15.33 17.55 -21.67
C GLY A 49 13.91 17.79 -22.20
N ARG A 50 12.87 17.27 -21.56
CA ARG A 50 11.47 17.52 -21.91
C ARG A 50 10.93 18.69 -21.12
N SER A 51 10.14 19.53 -21.78
CA SER A 51 9.35 20.53 -21.05
C SER A 51 8.27 19.84 -20.23
N VAL A 52 8.12 20.25 -18.96
CA VAL A 52 7.19 19.63 -18.01
C VAL A 52 6.34 20.67 -17.30
N ILE A 53 5.06 20.35 -17.11
CA ILE A 53 4.15 21.07 -16.21
C ILE A 53 3.74 20.08 -15.13
N LEU A 54 4.01 20.42 -13.85
CA LEU A 54 3.57 19.65 -12.69
C LEU A 54 2.41 20.38 -12.02
N LEU A 55 1.25 19.73 -11.96
CA LEU A 55 0.01 20.25 -11.40
C LEU A 55 -0.35 19.49 -10.13
N ASP A 56 -0.92 20.19 -9.15
CA ASP A 56 -1.47 19.57 -7.95
C ASP A 56 -2.87 20.13 -7.63
N PRO A 57 -3.89 19.28 -7.37
CA PRO A 57 -5.22 19.75 -7.00
C PRO A 57 -5.29 20.41 -5.63
N GLY A 58 -4.34 20.12 -4.74
CA GLY A 58 -4.23 20.65 -3.38
C GLY A 58 -3.18 21.72 -3.22
N THR A 59 -2.76 21.87 -1.96
CA THR A 59 -1.69 22.81 -1.53
C THR A 59 -0.50 22.11 -0.92
N HIS A 60 -0.61 20.79 -0.67
CA HIS A 60 0.46 19.98 -0.10
C HIS A 60 1.26 19.31 -1.20
N ILE A 61 2.60 19.34 -1.10
CA ILE A 61 3.52 18.80 -2.10
C ILE A 61 4.30 17.64 -1.49
N GLY A 62 4.49 16.57 -2.25
CA GLY A 62 5.22 15.37 -1.83
C GLY A 62 4.35 14.25 -1.29
N GLY A 63 3.02 14.43 -1.31
CA GLY A 63 2.06 13.42 -0.91
C GLY A 63 2.29 12.93 0.52
N LEU A 64 2.20 11.63 0.73
CA LEU A 64 2.37 10.99 2.03
C LEU A 64 3.80 11.07 2.57
N THR A 65 4.81 11.02 1.70
CA THR A 65 6.23 11.13 2.11
C THR A 65 6.50 12.41 2.91
N THR A 66 5.81 13.50 2.60
CA THR A 66 5.90 14.77 3.34
C THR A 66 4.70 15.01 4.24
N GLY A 67 3.70 14.15 4.18
CA GLY A 67 2.41 14.24 4.85
C GLY A 67 2.29 13.41 6.14
N GLY A 68 3.42 12.90 6.67
CA GLY A 68 3.44 12.19 7.94
C GLY A 68 3.91 10.74 7.88
N LEU A 69 3.96 10.10 6.68
CA LEU A 69 4.56 8.79 6.51
C LEU A 69 6.09 8.92 6.48
N SER A 70 6.64 8.97 7.66
CA SER A 70 8.05 9.29 7.94
C SER A 70 8.91 8.08 8.28
N TRP A 71 8.27 6.95 8.55
CA TRP A 71 8.88 5.63 8.62
C TRP A 71 8.53 4.88 7.36
N THR A 72 9.49 4.77 6.45
CA THR A 72 9.24 4.24 5.12
C THR A 72 8.92 2.74 5.13
N ASP A 73 7.80 2.38 4.55
CA ASP A 73 7.42 0.99 4.25
C ASP A 73 8.21 0.51 3.03
N ILE A 74 9.30 -0.22 3.25
CA ILE A 74 10.31 -0.50 2.21
C ILE A 74 10.27 -1.95 1.73
N GLY A 75 10.08 -2.89 2.66
CA GLY A 75 10.35 -4.31 2.43
C GLY A 75 11.84 -4.58 2.26
N ASN A 76 12.37 -4.51 1.05
CA ASN A 76 13.79 -4.73 0.78
C ASN A 76 14.43 -3.49 0.12
N LYS A 77 15.36 -2.86 0.82
CA LYS A 77 16.07 -1.65 0.41
C LYS A 77 16.90 -1.81 -0.87
N ALA A 78 17.42 -3.00 -1.13
CA ALA A 78 18.32 -3.25 -2.25
C ALA A 78 17.63 -3.13 -3.62
N VAL A 79 16.29 -3.15 -3.64
CA VAL A 79 15.53 -3.00 -4.88
C VAL A 79 14.98 -1.60 -5.12
N VAL A 80 15.30 -0.65 -4.23
CA VAL A 80 14.98 0.77 -4.42
C VAL A 80 16.12 1.45 -5.14
N GLY A 81 15.92 1.83 -6.39
CA GLY A 81 16.92 2.47 -7.27
C GLY A 81 16.50 3.86 -7.76
N GLY A 82 17.28 4.43 -8.69
CA GLY A 82 16.97 5.67 -9.38
C GLY A 82 16.74 6.88 -8.47
N ILE A 83 15.78 7.73 -8.84
CA ILE A 83 15.41 8.94 -8.08
C ILE A 83 14.91 8.60 -6.68
N ALA A 84 14.25 7.46 -6.48
CA ALA A 84 13.83 7.02 -5.15
C ALA A 84 15.05 6.82 -4.23
N ARG A 85 16.07 6.10 -4.68
CA ARG A 85 17.32 5.93 -3.90
C ARG A 85 18.03 7.26 -3.65
N GLU A 86 18.10 8.11 -4.67
CA GLU A 86 18.67 9.47 -4.57
C GLU A 86 17.96 10.30 -3.48
N PHE A 87 16.62 10.23 -3.40
CA PHE A 87 15.85 10.92 -2.37
C PHE A 87 16.30 10.49 -0.96
N TYR A 88 16.37 9.18 -0.68
CA TYR A 88 16.79 8.68 0.64
C TYR A 88 18.27 8.93 0.95
N GLN A 89 19.12 9.00 -0.06
CA GLN A 89 20.52 9.43 0.10
C GLN A 89 20.60 10.92 0.49
N ARG A 90 19.77 11.76 -0.12
CA ARG A 90 19.69 13.19 0.22
C ARG A 90 19.08 13.42 1.61
N ILE A 91 18.13 12.60 2.04
CA ILE A 91 17.66 12.58 3.43
C ILE A 91 18.84 12.31 4.38
N LYS A 92 19.62 11.25 4.15
CA LYS A 92 20.80 10.97 4.98
C LYS A 92 21.76 12.14 5.01
N LYS A 93 22.04 12.73 3.84
CA LYS A 93 22.92 13.90 3.72
C LYS A 93 22.42 15.10 4.53
N ALA A 94 21.10 15.34 4.57
CA ALA A 94 20.53 16.41 5.37
C ALA A 94 20.80 16.20 6.88
N TYR A 95 20.73 14.96 7.37
CA TYR A 95 21.01 14.61 8.76
C TYR A 95 22.51 14.52 9.10
N GLU A 96 23.41 14.82 8.18
CA GLU A 96 24.83 15.05 8.49
C GLU A 96 25.06 16.45 9.09
N ASP A 97 24.17 17.40 8.84
CA ASP A 97 24.23 18.73 9.45
C ASP A 97 23.80 18.67 10.93
N PRO A 98 24.70 19.01 11.90
CA PRO A 98 24.35 19.00 13.32
C PRO A 98 23.18 19.90 13.69
N LYS A 99 22.88 20.92 12.87
CA LYS A 99 21.79 21.90 13.14
C LYS A 99 20.41 21.32 12.97
N VAL A 100 20.26 20.22 12.27
CA VAL A 100 18.93 19.57 12.11
C VAL A 100 18.53 18.76 13.35
N TRP A 101 19.48 18.46 14.25
CA TRP A 101 19.26 17.73 15.48
C TRP A 101 18.88 18.70 16.61
N THR A 102 17.59 18.81 16.91
CA THR A 102 17.06 19.80 17.85
C THR A 102 16.68 19.24 19.22
N SER A 103 16.27 17.95 19.29
CA SER A 103 15.79 17.31 20.52
C SER A 103 16.65 16.11 20.95
N GLU A 104 17.58 15.71 20.13
CA GLU A 104 18.57 14.65 20.42
C GLU A 104 19.77 14.83 19.49
N THR A 105 20.89 14.18 19.81
CA THR A 105 22.05 14.10 18.92
C THR A 105 21.89 12.96 17.92
N ARG A 106 22.61 13.03 16.80
CA ARG A 106 22.69 11.92 15.84
C ARG A 106 23.13 10.61 16.49
N ASP A 107 24.08 10.67 17.42
CA ASP A 107 24.60 9.48 18.10
C ASP A 107 23.57 8.86 19.03
N GLU A 108 22.82 9.66 19.79
CA GLU A 108 21.69 9.18 20.62
C GLU A 108 20.62 8.54 19.76
N TYR A 109 20.27 9.13 18.60
CA TYR A 109 19.30 8.56 17.68
C TYR A 109 19.70 7.15 17.23
N PHE A 110 20.91 6.98 16.70
CA PHE A 110 21.38 5.68 16.24
C PHE A 110 21.63 4.68 17.38
N ALA A 111 21.94 5.13 18.60
CA ALA A 111 22.13 4.25 19.76
C ALA A 111 20.83 3.64 20.28
N ARG A 112 19.73 4.42 20.31
CA ARG A 112 18.41 3.96 20.82
C ARG A 112 17.59 3.16 19.82
N ARG A 113 18.03 3.08 18.59
CA ARG A 113 17.18 2.73 17.48
C ARG A 113 17.03 1.23 17.21
N ARG A 114 15.78 0.85 16.92
CA ARG A 114 15.42 -0.43 16.29
C ARG A 114 14.65 -0.10 15.02
N GLY A 115 15.21 -0.29 13.83
CA GLY A 115 14.50 0.04 12.61
C GLY A 115 15.35 -0.03 11.34
N PRO A 116 14.83 0.47 10.19
CA PRO A 116 15.44 0.23 8.90
C PRO A 116 16.77 0.96 8.66
N ASP A 117 17.16 2.00 9.41
CA ASP A 117 18.41 2.72 9.15
C ASP A 117 19.62 2.05 9.81
N ALA A 118 20.74 2.06 9.13
CA ALA A 118 22.03 1.79 9.71
C ALA A 118 22.95 3.00 9.52
N ARG A 119 23.89 3.19 10.46
CA ARG A 119 24.81 4.35 10.44
C ARG A 119 25.70 4.38 9.21
N ASP A 120 26.11 3.23 8.73
CA ASP A 120 27.02 2.99 7.61
C ASP A 120 26.32 2.79 6.26
N GLU A 121 24.99 2.72 6.21
CA GLU A 121 24.26 2.72 4.93
C GLU A 121 24.40 4.04 4.19
N ASP A 122 24.23 4.01 2.86
CA ASP A 122 24.27 5.19 2.00
C ASP A 122 23.01 6.05 2.02
N ALA A 123 21.91 5.53 2.58
CA ALA A 123 20.61 6.15 2.63
C ALA A 123 19.98 6.09 4.04
N MET A 124 18.99 6.94 4.31
CA MET A 124 18.22 6.97 5.55
C MET A 124 16.73 6.89 5.23
N TRP A 125 16.03 5.98 5.87
CA TRP A 125 14.67 5.56 5.52
C TRP A 125 13.61 6.07 6.50
N THR A 126 14.04 6.76 7.55
CA THR A 126 13.18 7.45 8.48
C THR A 126 13.62 8.91 8.59
N PHE A 127 12.68 9.80 8.67
CA PHE A 127 12.94 11.24 8.58
C PHE A 127 11.77 12.05 9.12
N GLU A 128 12.04 13.30 9.38
CA GLU A 128 10.99 14.28 9.71
C GLU A 128 10.32 14.80 8.44
N PRO A 129 8.99 15.05 8.43
CA PRO A 129 8.27 15.57 7.26
C PRO A 129 8.86 16.84 6.66
N ARG A 130 9.32 17.78 7.51
CA ARG A 130 9.98 19.03 7.07
C ARG A 130 11.27 18.78 6.29
N ILE A 131 12.04 17.75 6.66
CA ILE A 131 13.30 17.40 5.96
C ILE A 131 12.98 16.78 4.60
N ALA A 132 11.97 15.89 4.53
CA ALA A 132 11.51 15.33 3.26
C ALA A 132 11.03 16.44 2.31
N SER A 133 10.26 17.40 2.81
CA SER A 133 9.80 18.56 2.04
C SER A 133 10.96 19.40 1.49
N ALA A 134 11.98 19.65 2.30
CA ALA A 134 13.17 20.38 1.87
C ALA A 134 13.97 19.63 0.78
N VAL A 135 14.06 18.29 0.90
CA VAL A 135 14.74 17.46 -0.11
C VAL A 135 13.98 17.46 -1.44
N TYR A 136 12.65 17.35 -1.43
CA TYR A 136 11.86 17.45 -2.66
C TYR A 136 11.94 18.84 -3.30
N ALA A 137 11.87 19.91 -2.51
CA ALA A 137 12.02 21.27 -3.01
C ALA A 137 13.35 21.43 -3.75
N ARG A 138 14.45 20.94 -3.15
CA ARG A 138 15.78 20.99 -3.76
C ARG A 138 15.90 20.13 -5.03
N LEU A 139 15.31 18.93 -5.04
CA LEU A 139 15.28 18.08 -6.25
C LEU A 139 14.55 18.77 -7.41
N MET A 140 13.43 19.41 -7.13
CA MET A 140 12.64 20.14 -8.12
C MET A 140 13.37 21.40 -8.60
N ASP A 141 13.98 22.18 -7.71
CA ASP A 141 14.75 23.38 -8.05
C ASP A 141 15.92 23.03 -8.96
N GLU A 142 16.72 22.01 -8.64
CA GLU A 142 17.84 21.54 -9.45
C GLU A 142 17.39 21.06 -10.85
N ALA A 143 16.18 20.54 -10.96
CA ALA A 143 15.56 20.12 -12.21
C ALA A 143 14.80 21.25 -12.93
N GLY A 144 14.69 22.44 -12.35
CA GLY A 144 13.89 23.55 -12.90
C GLY A 144 12.40 23.28 -12.94
N VAL A 145 11.89 22.36 -12.10
CA VAL A 145 10.45 21.98 -12.03
C VAL A 145 9.73 22.86 -11.03
N LYS A 146 8.62 23.46 -11.46
CA LYS A 146 7.72 24.22 -10.59
C LYS A 146 6.36 23.56 -10.51
N VAL A 147 5.78 23.52 -9.29
CA VAL A 147 4.44 23.00 -9.07
C VAL A 147 3.41 24.12 -9.18
N ILE A 148 2.37 23.87 -9.94
CA ILE A 148 1.17 24.72 -9.98
C ILE A 148 0.13 24.06 -9.07
N GLN A 149 -0.07 24.67 -7.91
CA GLN A 149 -0.99 24.20 -6.88
C GLN A 149 -2.42 24.67 -7.12
N LYS A 150 -3.40 24.03 -6.45
CA LYS A 150 -4.85 24.31 -6.58
C LYS A 150 -5.37 24.14 -8.02
N ALA A 151 -4.66 23.36 -8.83
CA ALA A 151 -5.03 23.05 -10.20
C ALA A 151 -6.00 21.85 -10.20
N ARG A 152 -7.26 22.09 -9.82
CA ARG A 152 -8.30 21.06 -9.74
C ARG A 152 -8.83 20.74 -11.13
N LEU A 153 -8.71 19.47 -11.55
CA LEU A 153 -9.30 18.98 -12.79
C LEU A 153 -10.83 19.16 -12.73
N ASP A 154 -11.46 19.64 -13.81
CA ASP A 154 -12.91 19.76 -13.85
C ASP A 154 -13.56 18.37 -13.90
N LEU A 155 -14.11 17.93 -12.78
CA LEU A 155 -14.73 16.61 -12.62
C LEU A 155 -16.17 16.56 -13.13
N ALA A 156 -16.76 17.65 -13.59
CA ALA A 156 -18.11 17.65 -14.12
C ALA A 156 -18.25 16.71 -15.35
N PRO A 157 -19.41 16.09 -15.55
CA PRO A 157 -19.63 15.20 -16.69
C PRO A 157 -19.27 15.84 -18.04
N GLY A 158 -18.51 15.13 -18.86
CA GLY A 158 -18.07 15.61 -20.18
C GLY A 158 -16.99 16.69 -20.18
N LYS A 159 -16.46 17.04 -18.99
CA LYS A 159 -15.41 18.06 -18.85
C LYS A 159 -14.10 17.45 -18.32
N GLY A 160 -13.09 18.29 -18.13
CA GLY A 160 -11.79 17.97 -17.53
C GLY A 160 -10.78 17.42 -18.52
N VAL A 161 -11.15 16.60 -19.49
CA VAL A 161 -10.23 16.02 -20.48
C VAL A 161 -10.72 16.26 -21.89
N VAL A 162 -9.84 16.74 -22.77
CA VAL A 162 -10.10 16.94 -24.20
C VAL A 162 -9.33 15.90 -24.99
N LYS A 163 -10.03 15.13 -25.83
CA LYS A 163 -9.45 14.05 -26.63
C LYS A 163 -9.74 14.19 -28.11
N GLN A 164 -8.85 13.61 -28.91
CA GLN A 164 -9.06 13.28 -30.31
C GLN A 164 -8.88 11.78 -30.48
N GLY A 165 -9.98 11.03 -30.63
CA GLY A 165 -9.95 9.57 -30.54
C GLY A 165 -9.46 9.12 -29.16
N ALA A 166 -8.46 8.25 -29.13
CA ALA A 166 -7.82 7.79 -27.87
C ALA A 166 -6.76 8.77 -27.33
N ARG A 167 -6.44 9.85 -28.07
CA ARG A 167 -5.37 10.77 -27.69
C ARG A 167 -5.89 11.93 -26.86
N ILE A 168 -5.35 12.12 -25.66
CA ILE A 168 -5.58 13.31 -24.84
C ILE A 168 -4.80 14.47 -25.46
N THR A 169 -5.45 15.61 -25.70
CA THR A 169 -4.82 16.83 -26.24
C THR A 169 -4.65 17.90 -25.18
N ALA A 170 -5.54 17.92 -24.19
CA ALA A 170 -5.47 18.84 -23.06
C ALA A 170 -6.23 18.31 -21.85
N ILE A 171 -5.90 18.87 -20.68
CA ILE A 171 -6.70 18.79 -19.46
C ILE A 171 -7.18 20.19 -19.08
N VAL A 172 -8.37 20.28 -18.50
CA VAL A 172 -9.05 21.52 -18.15
C VAL A 172 -9.38 21.52 -16.67
N MET A 173 -8.99 22.60 -15.99
CA MET A 173 -9.23 22.78 -14.56
C MET A 173 -10.61 23.39 -14.30
N GLU A 174 -11.08 23.33 -13.05
CA GLU A 174 -12.36 23.95 -12.61
C GLU A 174 -12.44 25.45 -12.91
N ASP A 175 -11.30 26.16 -12.88
CA ASP A 175 -11.19 27.58 -13.20
C ASP A 175 -11.16 27.88 -14.72
N GLY A 176 -11.30 26.85 -15.56
CA GLY A 176 -11.22 26.94 -17.01
C GLY A 176 -9.79 26.97 -17.58
N THR A 177 -8.75 26.97 -16.74
CA THR A 177 -7.37 26.92 -17.23
C THR A 177 -7.11 25.61 -17.97
N ARG A 178 -6.50 25.73 -19.17
CA ARG A 178 -6.23 24.62 -20.07
C ARG A 178 -4.73 24.33 -20.12
N TYR A 179 -4.37 23.05 -19.97
CA TYR A 179 -3.01 22.56 -20.10
C TYR A 179 -2.92 21.55 -21.25
N GLU A 180 -2.09 21.86 -22.24
CA GLU A 180 -1.86 21.02 -23.41
C GLU A 180 -0.56 20.22 -23.24
N GLY A 181 -0.60 18.94 -23.64
CA GLY A 181 0.52 18.04 -23.56
C GLY A 181 0.61 17.05 -24.71
N ARG A 182 1.80 16.57 -25.00
CA ARG A 182 2.00 15.41 -25.89
C ARG A 182 1.76 14.11 -25.14
N MET A 183 2.17 14.04 -23.85
CA MET A 183 1.97 12.93 -22.92
C MET A 183 1.43 13.44 -21.60
N PHE A 184 0.68 12.61 -20.90
CA PHE A 184 0.07 12.88 -19.61
C PHE A 184 0.43 11.79 -18.61
N ILE A 185 0.65 12.17 -17.35
CA ILE A 185 0.92 11.24 -16.25
C ILE A 185 -0.05 11.57 -15.11
N ASP A 186 -0.93 10.63 -14.75
CA ASP A 186 -1.74 10.73 -13.54
C ASP A 186 -0.98 10.12 -12.37
N ALA A 187 -0.46 10.98 -11.51
CA ALA A 187 0.27 10.61 -10.31
C ALA A 187 -0.50 10.94 -9.01
N THR A 188 -1.83 11.13 -9.11
CA THR A 188 -2.69 11.33 -7.94
C THR A 188 -2.99 10.00 -7.23
N TYR A 189 -3.36 10.04 -5.95
CA TYR A 189 -3.83 8.86 -5.21
C TYR A 189 -5.27 8.47 -5.60
N GLU A 190 -6.01 9.35 -6.26
CA GLU A 190 -7.41 9.17 -6.63
C GLU A 190 -7.63 8.65 -8.06
N GLY A 191 -6.68 8.91 -8.97
CA GLY A 191 -6.81 8.54 -10.38
C GLY A 191 -7.87 9.34 -11.14
N ASP A 192 -8.01 10.64 -10.81
CA ASP A 192 -9.06 11.47 -11.42
C ASP A 192 -8.82 11.72 -12.92
N LEU A 193 -7.57 11.99 -13.31
CA LEU A 193 -7.23 12.17 -14.73
C LEU A 193 -7.43 10.86 -15.51
N MET A 194 -7.04 9.73 -14.92
CA MET A 194 -7.27 8.39 -15.49
C MET A 194 -8.77 8.16 -15.77
N ALA A 195 -9.61 8.38 -14.77
CA ALA A 195 -11.06 8.19 -14.89
C ALA A 195 -11.68 9.16 -15.89
N LYS A 196 -11.31 10.43 -15.85
CA LYS A 196 -11.81 11.47 -16.81
C LYS A 196 -11.33 11.25 -18.23
N ALA A 197 -10.18 10.60 -18.42
CA ALA A 197 -9.69 10.17 -19.73
C ALA A 197 -10.48 8.99 -20.30
N GLY A 198 -11.37 8.36 -19.53
CA GLY A 198 -12.16 7.21 -19.93
C GLY A 198 -11.38 5.89 -19.89
N ALA A 199 -10.30 5.82 -19.14
CA ALA A 199 -9.62 4.56 -18.86
C ALA A 199 -10.46 3.71 -17.90
N SER A 200 -10.50 2.40 -18.13
CA SER A 200 -11.18 1.45 -17.25
C SER A 200 -10.47 1.34 -15.90
N TYR A 201 -11.23 1.26 -14.82
CA TYR A 201 -10.68 1.13 -13.46
C TYR A 201 -11.59 0.29 -12.55
N ALA A 202 -11.06 -0.15 -11.44
CA ALA A 202 -11.77 -0.82 -10.35
C ALA A 202 -11.77 0.04 -9.08
N VAL A 203 -12.81 -0.12 -8.26
CA VAL A 203 -12.93 0.42 -6.89
C VAL A 203 -13.43 -0.69 -5.99
N GLY A 204 -12.92 -0.80 -4.79
CA GLY A 204 -13.27 -1.85 -3.84
C GLY A 204 -12.42 -3.11 -4.04
N ARG A 205 -12.93 -4.24 -3.58
CA ARG A 205 -12.23 -5.52 -3.57
C ARG A 205 -12.84 -6.45 -4.61
N GLU A 206 -12.02 -7.01 -5.50
CA GLU A 206 -12.44 -8.07 -6.42
C GLU A 206 -12.68 -9.37 -5.62
N ALA A 207 -13.59 -10.22 -6.10
CA ALA A 207 -13.69 -11.58 -5.55
C ALA A 207 -12.42 -12.37 -5.83
N ASN A 208 -12.05 -13.29 -4.94
CA ASN A 208 -10.91 -14.19 -5.14
C ASN A 208 -10.96 -14.94 -6.48
N SER A 209 -12.19 -15.28 -6.94
CA SER A 209 -12.41 -16.00 -8.20
C SER A 209 -12.02 -15.20 -9.45
N VAL A 210 -11.97 -13.86 -9.40
CA VAL A 210 -11.67 -13.00 -10.57
C VAL A 210 -10.26 -13.24 -11.11
N TYR A 211 -9.29 -13.37 -10.21
CA TYR A 211 -7.88 -13.59 -10.56
C TYR A 211 -7.31 -14.88 -9.96
N ASN A 212 -8.17 -15.76 -9.45
CA ASN A 212 -7.79 -16.97 -8.73
C ASN A 212 -6.85 -16.67 -7.54
N GLU A 213 -7.17 -15.62 -6.79
CA GLU A 213 -6.43 -15.15 -5.61
C GLU A 213 -6.95 -15.79 -4.33
N THR A 214 -6.19 -15.68 -3.25
CA THR A 214 -6.53 -16.24 -1.93
C THR A 214 -6.93 -15.14 -0.95
N TRP A 215 -6.30 -13.96 -1.06
CA TRP A 215 -6.31 -12.92 -0.04
C TRP A 215 -7.13 -11.67 -0.42
N ASN A 216 -7.83 -11.73 -1.54
CA ASN A 216 -8.70 -10.67 -2.02
C ASN A 216 -10.14 -10.83 -1.51
N GLY A 217 -11.02 -9.88 -1.82
CA GLY A 217 -12.40 -9.89 -1.38
C GLY A 217 -12.58 -9.74 0.13
N VAL A 218 -13.70 -10.22 0.64
CA VAL A 218 -14.02 -10.23 2.08
C VAL A 218 -13.12 -11.22 2.80
N GLN A 219 -12.53 -10.81 3.92
CA GLN A 219 -11.59 -11.58 4.73
C GLN A 219 -11.97 -11.52 6.22
N ALA A 220 -13.08 -12.13 6.58
CA ALA A 220 -13.59 -12.14 7.95
C ALA A 220 -12.85 -13.11 8.87
N GLY A 221 -12.26 -14.17 8.31
CA GLY A 221 -11.44 -15.15 9.02
C GLY A 221 -9.99 -14.73 9.23
N HIS A 222 -9.57 -13.68 8.55
CA HIS A 222 -8.20 -13.17 8.56
C HIS A 222 -8.08 -11.92 9.41
N PHE A 223 -7.29 -11.97 10.43
CA PHE A 223 -6.90 -10.80 11.22
C PHE A 223 -5.56 -11.07 11.88
N HIS A 224 -4.69 -10.08 11.86
CA HIS A 224 -3.36 -10.24 12.41
C HIS A 224 -3.20 -9.46 13.72
N TYR A 225 -3.25 -8.14 13.69
CA TYR A 225 -3.03 -7.30 14.88
C TYR A 225 -4.20 -6.38 15.23
N HIS A 226 -5.19 -6.26 14.35
CA HIS A 226 -6.21 -5.22 14.42
C HIS A 226 -7.60 -5.78 14.72
N GLN A 227 -7.66 -6.79 15.59
CA GLN A 227 -8.89 -7.41 16.03
C GLN A 227 -9.05 -7.25 17.55
N PHE A 228 -10.29 -7.32 18.02
CA PHE A 228 -10.57 -7.44 19.43
C PHE A 228 -9.99 -8.74 19.96
N PRO A 229 -9.19 -8.71 21.04
CA PRO A 229 -8.62 -9.92 21.61
C PRO A 229 -9.69 -10.86 22.14
N GLU A 230 -9.34 -12.12 22.34
CA GLU A 230 -10.24 -13.11 22.89
C GLU A 230 -10.80 -12.67 24.25
N GLY A 231 -12.12 -12.81 24.42
CA GLY A 231 -12.83 -12.37 25.62
C GLY A 231 -13.12 -10.86 25.70
N ALA A 232 -12.67 -10.05 24.73
CA ALA A 232 -13.11 -8.66 24.58
C ALA A 232 -14.44 -8.63 23.80
N ASN A 233 -15.53 -8.91 24.51
CA ASN A 233 -16.87 -8.95 23.95
C ASN A 233 -17.53 -7.58 24.08
N VAL A 234 -17.25 -6.69 23.14
CA VAL A 234 -17.77 -5.31 23.14
C VAL A 234 -19.14 -5.27 22.52
N ASP A 235 -20.10 -4.70 23.26
CA ASP A 235 -21.48 -4.52 22.82
C ASP A 235 -21.55 -3.44 21.71
N PRO A 236 -22.25 -3.72 20.59
CA PRO A 236 -22.31 -2.83 19.43
C PRO A 236 -23.39 -1.77 19.48
N TYR A 237 -24.36 -1.86 20.41
CA TYR A 237 -25.58 -1.06 20.37
C TYR A 237 -25.44 0.28 21.10
N VAL A 238 -26.20 1.30 20.68
CA VAL A 238 -26.21 2.62 21.34
C VAL A 238 -26.53 2.46 22.83
N THR A 239 -27.60 1.72 23.15
CA THR A 239 -27.90 1.28 24.53
C THR A 239 -27.44 -0.17 24.67
N PRO A 240 -26.45 -0.49 25.53
CA PRO A 240 -25.93 -1.83 25.69
C PRO A 240 -27.04 -2.88 25.90
N GLY A 241 -26.95 -3.99 25.17
CA GLY A 241 -27.92 -5.10 25.23
C GLY A 241 -29.25 -4.84 24.54
N LYS A 242 -29.43 -3.69 23.87
CA LYS A 242 -30.68 -3.32 23.20
C LYS A 242 -30.51 -3.12 21.70
N PRO A 243 -30.69 -4.16 20.86
CA PRO A 243 -30.53 -4.03 19.40
C PRO A 243 -31.44 -2.96 18.78
N GLU A 244 -32.63 -2.75 19.33
CA GLU A 244 -33.59 -1.74 18.87
C GLU A 244 -33.09 -0.29 19.04
N SER A 245 -32.06 -0.07 19.84
CA SER A 245 -31.45 1.25 20.01
C SER A 245 -30.53 1.68 18.84
N GLY A 246 -30.29 0.74 17.89
CA GLY A 246 -29.39 0.95 16.78
C GLY A 246 -27.93 0.70 17.11
N LEU A 247 -27.07 0.72 16.09
CA LEU A 247 -25.62 0.46 16.20
C LEU A 247 -24.84 1.73 16.53
N LEU A 248 -23.72 1.56 17.21
CA LEU A 248 -22.73 2.63 17.40
C LEU A 248 -22.14 3.06 16.05
N PRO A 249 -21.67 4.33 15.94
CA PRO A 249 -21.02 4.80 14.72
C PRO A 249 -19.87 3.91 14.24
N GLY A 250 -19.75 3.75 12.91
CA GLY A 250 -18.69 2.96 12.28
C GLY A 250 -18.90 1.44 12.32
N ILE A 251 -20.06 0.96 12.74
CA ILE A 251 -20.44 -0.47 12.66
C ILE A 251 -21.41 -0.67 11.49
N ASP A 252 -21.06 -1.57 10.57
CA ASP A 252 -21.86 -1.89 9.39
C ASP A 252 -23.00 -2.87 9.77
N PRO A 253 -24.28 -2.52 9.55
CA PRO A 253 -25.40 -3.39 9.82
C PRO A 253 -25.51 -4.56 8.84
N ALA A 254 -24.87 -4.49 7.66
CA ALA A 254 -24.95 -5.53 6.64
C ALA A 254 -24.12 -6.78 6.98
N GLY A 255 -23.24 -6.68 7.99
CA GLY A 255 -22.33 -7.76 8.37
C GLY A 255 -21.10 -7.85 7.46
N PRO A 256 -20.24 -8.89 7.67
CA PRO A 256 -18.94 -8.97 7.00
C PRO A 256 -19.05 -9.29 5.50
N GLY A 257 -20.16 -9.83 5.02
CA GLY A 257 -20.27 -10.40 3.68
C GLY A 257 -19.87 -11.89 3.65
N VAL A 258 -19.63 -12.41 2.46
CA VAL A 258 -19.21 -13.81 2.23
C VAL A 258 -17.71 -13.85 1.97
N GLU A 259 -17.01 -14.73 2.65
CA GLU A 259 -15.56 -14.91 2.54
C GLU A 259 -15.12 -15.09 1.09
N GLY A 260 -14.14 -14.29 0.64
CA GLY A 260 -13.61 -14.30 -0.72
C GLY A 260 -14.47 -13.63 -1.79
N GLU A 261 -15.70 -13.20 -1.47
CA GLU A 261 -16.53 -12.43 -2.41
C GLU A 261 -16.10 -10.96 -2.49
N GLY A 262 -16.29 -10.35 -3.67
CA GLY A 262 -15.94 -8.95 -3.89
C GLY A 262 -16.99 -7.97 -3.37
N ASP A 263 -16.55 -6.75 -3.08
CA ASP A 263 -17.44 -5.63 -2.74
C ASP A 263 -16.86 -4.27 -3.17
N LYS A 264 -17.59 -3.19 -2.94
CA LYS A 264 -17.18 -1.81 -3.26
C LYS A 264 -16.44 -1.11 -2.11
N ARG A 265 -16.27 -1.78 -0.99
CA ARG A 265 -15.63 -1.23 0.19
C ARG A 265 -14.11 -1.19 -0.01
N ILE A 266 -13.48 -0.20 0.60
CA ILE A 266 -12.03 0.00 0.60
C ILE A 266 -11.51 0.03 2.03
N GLN A 267 -10.22 -0.26 2.19
CA GLN A 267 -9.54 -0.21 3.48
C GLN A 267 -9.58 1.19 4.11
N ALA A 268 -9.62 1.24 5.43
CA ALA A 268 -9.75 2.49 6.19
C ALA A 268 -8.60 3.45 5.94
N TYR A 269 -8.90 4.76 6.03
CA TYR A 269 -7.92 5.84 6.01
C TYR A 269 -7.64 6.37 7.41
N CYS A 270 -6.50 7.03 7.56
CA CYS A 270 -6.13 7.81 8.73
C CYS A 270 -5.15 8.92 8.34
N PHE A 271 -4.87 9.84 9.24
CA PHE A 271 -3.67 10.69 9.14
C PHE A 271 -2.49 9.99 9.82
N ARG A 272 -1.32 10.03 9.20
CA ARG A 272 -0.06 9.61 9.84
C ARG A 272 0.41 10.76 10.72
N MET A 273 0.14 10.66 12.03
CA MET A 273 0.49 11.73 12.96
C MET A 273 1.98 11.71 13.25
N CYS A 274 2.60 12.89 13.13
CA CYS A 274 3.88 13.15 13.74
C CYS A 274 3.63 13.61 15.19
N LEU A 275 4.08 12.85 16.17
CA LEU A 275 3.97 13.20 17.60
C LEU A 275 5.35 13.31 18.22
N THR A 276 5.44 14.05 19.33
CA THR A 276 6.65 14.12 20.14
C THR A 276 6.31 14.06 21.63
N ASN A 277 7.23 13.47 22.40
CA ASN A 277 7.20 13.49 23.88
C ASN A 277 8.24 14.44 24.47
N ASP A 278 8.88 15.27 23.66
CA ASP A 278 9.74 16.34 24.14
C ASP A 278 8.87 17.53 24.62
N PRO A 279 8.81 17.83 25.93
CA PRO A 279 7.93 18.86 26.48
C PRO A 279 8.27 20.26 25.96
N ASN A 280 9.53 20.51 25.54
CA ASN A 280 9.95 21.80 25.01
C ASN A 280 9.45 22.03 23.57
N HIS A 281 9.26 20.96 22.81
CA HIS A 281 8.87 20.98 21.39
C HIS A 281 7.44 20.48 21.15
N SER A 282 6.69 20.13 22.19
CA SER A 282 5.33 19.59 22.12
C SER A 282 4.26 20.66 22.28
N MET A 283 3.16 20.51 21.57
CA MET A 283 1.88 21.22 21.75
C MET A 283 0.79 20.21 22.16
N PRO A 284 -0.10 20.55 23.11
CA PRO A 284 -1.18 19.65 23.50
C PRO A 284 -2.17 19.42 22.36
N ILE A 285 -2.74 18.21 22.30
CA ILE A 285 -3.83 17.90 21.39
C ILE A 285 -5.14 18.40 22.00
N ALA A 286 -5.66 19.50 21.47
CA ALA A 286 -6.92 20.08 21.93
C ALA A 286 -8.13 19.21 21.55
N LYS A 287 -9.21 19.32 22.33
CA LYS A 287 -10.52 18.76 21.97
C LYS A 287 -10.97 19.41 20.66
N PRO A 288 -11.18 18.63 19.59
CA PRO A 288 -11.55 19.24 18.31
C PRO A 288 -12.97 19.80 18.34
N GLU A 289 -13.18 20.87 17.61
CA GLU A 289 -14.53 21.32 17.28
C GLU A 289 -15.27 20.21 16.50
N GLY A 290 -16.50 19.92 16.87
CA GLY A 290 -17.29 18.80 16.31
C GLY A 290 -17.01 17.45 16.95
N TYR A 291 -16.27 17.39 18.08
CA TYR A 291 -16.12 16.16 18.86
C TYR A 291 -17.47 15.62 19.30
N ASP A 292 -17.77 14.38 18.96
CA ASP A 292 -18.89 13.62 19.50
C ASP A 292 -18.35 12.40 20.27
N GLU A 293 -18.73 12.28 21.55
CA GLU A 293 -18.32 11.16 22.40
C GLU A 293 -18.81 9.80 21.85
N LYS A 294 -19.95 9.80 21.13
CA LYS A 294 -20.51 8.60 20.52
C LYS A 294 -19.58 7.97 19.50
N ASP A 295 -18.79 8.78 18.77
CA ASP A 295 -17.80 8.27 17.84
C ASP A 295 -16.66 7.50 18.53
N HIS A 296 -16.50 7.70 19.85
CA HIS A 296 -15.49 7.07 20.68
C HIS A 296 -16.06 6.08 21.71
N GLU A 297 -17.37 5.87 21.73
CA GLU A 297 -18.03 4.97 22.69
C GLU A 297 -17.49 3.54 22.56
N LEU A 298 -17.23 3.07 21.35
CA LEU A 298 -16.64 1.75 21.13
C LEU A 298 -15.24 1.62 21.76
N LEU A 299 -14.43 2.68 21.70
CA LEU A 299 -13.12 2.75 22.36
C LEU A 299 -13.29 2.69 23.89
N LEU A 300 -14.23 3.44 24.43
CA LEU A 300 -14.48 3.50 25.87
C LEU A 300 -14.91 2.14 26.40
N ARG A 301 -15.89 1.49 25.75
CA ARG A 301 -16.31 0.13 26.10
C ARG A 301 -15.20 -0.89 25.99
N PHE A 302 -14.36 -0.77 24.94
CA PHE A 302 -13.21 -1.67 24.79
C PHE A 302 -12.21 -1.48 25.95
N ALA A 303 -11.92 -0.24 26.34
CA ALA A 303 -11.04 0.04 27.48
C ALA A 303 -11.59 -0.52 28.79
N GLU A 304 -12.92 -0.45 29.00
CA GLU A 304 -13.61 -1.01 30.20
C GLU A 304 -13.56 -2.55 30.29
N THR A 305 -13.35 -3.26 29.17
CA THR A 305 -13.16 -4.72 29.22
C THR A 305 -11.90 -5.14 29.98
N GLY A 306 -10.98 -4.22 30.27
CA GLY A 306 -9.66 -4.51 30.82
C GLY A 306 -8.73 -5.25 29.84
N LYS A 307 -9.13 -5.42 28.59
CA LYS A 307 -8.34 -6.08 27.52
C LYS A 307 -7.61 -5.09 26.62
N TYR A 308 -7.78 -3.81 26.87
CA TYR A 308 -7.03 -2.75 26.19
C TYR A 308 -5.70 -2.55 26.94
N HIS A 309 -4.66 -3.26 26.52
CA HIS A 309 -3.37 -3.28 27.23
C HIS A 309 -2.27 -2.48 26.52
N GLU A 310 -2.39 -2.27 25.23
CA GLU A 310 -1.34 -1.67 24.42
C GLU A 310 -1.80 -0.35 23.81
N PRO A 311 -0.83 0.54 23.49
CA PRO A 311 -1.15 1.70 22.70
C PRO A 311 -1.84 1.26 21.41
N SER A 312 -3.04 1.75 21.16
CA SER A 312 -3.76 1.52 19.91
C SER A 312 -3.20 2.36 18.75
N SER A 313 -1.96 2.81 18.89
CA SER A 313 -1.19 3.51 17.89
C SER A 313 0.24 2.97 17.90
N LYS A 314 0.76 2.74 16.72
CA LYS A 314 2.15 2.34 16.53
C LYS A 314 3.00 3.61 16.49
N TYR A 315 3.85 3.79 17.48
CA TYR A 315 4.76 4.93 17.62
C TYR A 315 6.13 4.56 17.05
N ASP A 316 6.29 4.62 15.73
CA ASP A 316 7.57 4.35 15.10
C ASP A 316 8.51 5.55 15.28
N PRO A 317 9.69 5.37 15.93
CA PRO A 317 10.56 6.49 16.26
C PRO A 317 11.28 7.01 15.02
N ILE A 318 11.18 8.30 14.79
CA ILE A 318 11.92 9.06 13.78
C ILE A 318 12.87 10.06 14.47
N PRO A 319 13.75 10.78 13.73
CA PRO A 319 14.66 11.73 14.34
C PRO A 319 13.99 12.79 15.22
N ASN A 320 14.76 13.35 16.16
CA ASN A 320 14.36 14.43 17.08
C ASN A 320 13.24 14.07 18.05
N ARG A 321 13.23 12.81 18.56
CA ARG A 321 12.23 12.29 19.51
C ARG A 321 10.79 12.45 19.00
N LYS A 322 10.65 12.40 17.68
CA LYS A 322 9.36 12.37 17.00
C LYS A 322 8.97 10.95 16.64
N THR A 323 7.74 10.79 16.20
CA THR A 323 7.19 9.50 15.75
C THR A 323 6.51 9.64 14.40
N ASP A 324 6.52 8.57 13.64
CA ASP A 324 5.48 8.27 12.67
C ASP A 324 4.42 7.43 13.39
N THR A 325 3.24 7.99 13.60
CA THR A 325 2.20 7.34 14.39
C THR A 325 1.13 6.76 13.46
N ASN A 326 1.09 5.42 13.43
CA ASN A 326 0.16 4.63 12.63
C ASN A 326 -0.95 4.03 13.52
N ASN A 327 -1.95 3.39 12.87
CA ASN A 327 -2.96 2.60 13.55
C ASN A 327 -2.37 1.34 14.21
N HIS A 328 -2.99 0.91 15.31
CA HIS A 328 -2.72 -0.39 15.94
C HIS A 328 -3.93 -0.81 16.79
N GLY A 329 -4.20 -2.13 16.86
CA GLY A 329 -5.28 -2.66 17.69
C GLY A 329 -6.68 -2.56 17.06
N ALA A 330 -7.69 -3.02 17.83
CA ALA A 330 -9.06 -3.20 17.35
C ALA A 330 -9.79 -1.87 17.13
N VAL A 331 -9.56 -0.87 17.97
CA VAL A 331 -10.07 0.50 17.83
C VAL A 331 -8.86 1.42 17.79
N SER A 332 -8.66 2.12 16.68
CA SER A 332 -7.43 2.82 16.40
C SER A 332 -7.68 4.14 15.64
N THR A 333 -6.62 4.72 15.09
CA THR A 333 -6.68 5.91 14.23
C THR A 333 -7.34 5.65 12.88
N ASP A 334 -7.45 4.39 12.43
CA ASP A 334 -8.21 4.02 11.24
C ASP A 334 -9.71 4.25 11.47
N TYR A 335 -10.30 5.16 10.69
CA TYR A 335 -11.73 5.45 10.75
C TYR A 335 -12.50 4.57 9.77
N MET A 336 -12.72 3.32 10.17
CA MET A 336 -13.33 2.28 9.33
C MET A 336 -14.71 2.66 8.84
N GLY A 337 -14.97 2.46 7.55
CA GLY A 337 -16.26 2.73 6.91
C GLY A 337 -16.53 4.19 6.56
N ALA A 338 -15.69 5.14 7.02
CA ALA A 338 -15.91 6.57 6.82
C ALA A 338 -15.43 7.10 5.46
N ASN A 339 -14.77 6.27 4.67
CA ASN A 339 -14.09 6.66 3.41
C ASN A 339 -14.55 5.88 2.18
N TRP A 340 -15.57 5.03 2.27
CA TRP A 340 -15.98 4.18 1.14
C TRP A 340 -16.41 4.98 -0.09
N ASP A 341 -17.02 6.16 0.12
CA ASP A 341 -17.44 7.04 -0.98
C ASP A 341 -16.30 7.91 -1.54
N TYR A 342 -15.13 7.97 -0.86
CA TYR A 342 -14.03 8.86 -1.23
C TYR A 342 -13.55 8.71 -2.68
N PRO A 343 -13.36 7.48 -3.23
CA PRO A 343 -12.83 7.32 -4.59
C PRO A 343 -13.68 8.01 -5.67
N GLU A 344 -15.00 7.93 -5.54
CA GLU A 344 -15.93 8.46 -6.55
C GLU A 344 -16.44 9.88 -6.21
N ALA A 345 -16.05 10.43 -5.07
CA ALA A 345 -16.47 11.75 -4.62
C ALA A 345 -15.77 12.89 -5.39
N GLY A 346 -16.45 14.02 -5.52
CA GLY A 346 -15.84 15.29 -5.95
C GLY A 346 -15.04 15.94 -4.81
N TYR A 347 -14.30 17.02 -5.12
CA TYR A 347 -13.39 17.67 -4.17
C TYR A 347 -14.05 18.10 -2.86
N ALA A 348 -15.21 18.74 -2.91
CA ALA A 348 -15.91 19.21 -1.72
C ALA A 348 -16.28 18.06 -0.77
N GLU A 349 -16.72 16.92 -1.31
CA GLU A 349 -17.04 15.74 -0.50
C GLU A 349 -15.78 15.08 0.07
N ARG A 350 -14.71 14.98 -0.72
CA ARG A 350 -13.41 14.47 -0.24
C ARG A 350 -12.85 15.35 0.89
N GLU A 351 -12.97 16.65 0.78
CA GLU A 351 -12.59 17.59 1.86
C GLU A 351 -13.42 17.38 3.12
N ARG A 352 -14.74 17.13 2.96
CA ARG A 352 -15.63 16.82 4.09
C ARG A 352 -15.25 15.48 4.75
N ILE A 353 -14.94 14.45 3.95
CA ILE A 353 -14.46 13.15 4.45
C ILE A 353 -13.12 13.32 5.18
N ALA A 354 -12.16 14.05 4.61
CA ALA A 354 -10.87 14.32 5.25
C ALA A 354 -11.05 15.07 6.58
N LYS A 355 -11.95 16.09 6.62
CA LYS A 355 -12.24 16.83 7.86
C LYS A 355 -12.87 15.94 8.92
N ARG A 356 -13.76 15.02 8.56
CA ARG A 356 -14.32 14.03 9.50
C ARG A 356 -13.23 13.12 10.07
N HIS A 357 -12.28 12.66 9.26
CA HIS A 357 -11.14 11.87 9.73
C HIS A 357 -10.25 12.69 10.70
N GLU A 358 -10.01 13.96 10.41
CA GLU A 358 -9.27 14.85 11.31
C GLU A 358 -9.97 14.97 12.67
N VAL A 359 -11.28 15.26 12.67
CA VAL A 359 -12.08 15.40 13.89
C VAL A 359 -12.10 14.09 14.68
N TYR A 360 -12.37 12.97 14.02
CA TYR A 360 -12.34 11.66 14.64
C TYR A 360 -10.99 11.36 15.28
N GLN A 361 -9.89 11.54 14.55
CA GLN A 361 -8.57 11.14 15.02
C GLN A 361 -8.01 12.08 16.11
N LYS A 362 -8.27 13.39 16.03
CA LYS A 362 -7.99 14.33 17.12
C LYS A 362 -8.85 14.02 18.36
N GLY A 363 -10.12 13.71 18.17
CA GLY A 363 -11.05 13.30 19.22
C GLY A 363 -10.63 11.99 19.88
N TYR A 364 -10.18 11.01 19.09
CA TYR A 364 -9.63 9.75 19.56
C TYR A 364 -8.43 9.97 20.50
N MET A 365 -7.46 10.78 20.10
CA MET A 365 -6.29 11.11 20.93
C MET A 365 -6.69 11.88 22.18
N TRP A 366 -7.58 12.87 22.04
CA TRP A 366 -8.07 13.63 23.19
C TRP A 366 -8.82 12.74 24.19
N THR A 367 -9.65 11.80 23.72
CA THR A 367 -10.37 10.83 24.56
C THR A 367 -9.38 9.96 25.35
N LEU A 368 -8.37 9.40 24.69
CA LEU A 368 -7.33 8.62 25.35
C LEU A 368 -6.55 9.41 26.42
N GLN A 369 -6.34 10.69 26.20
CA GLN A 369 -5.61 11.57 27.13
C GLN A 369 -6.46 12.07 28.30
N ASN A 370 -7.78 12.24 28.13
CA ASN A 370 -8.57 13.03 29.06
C ASN A 370 -9.82 12.33 29.62
N HIS A 371 -10.41 11.38 28.86
CA HIS A 371 -11.72 10.84 29.24
C HIS A 371 -11.64 9.97 30.50
N PRO A 372 -12.54 10.17 31.52
CA PRO A 372 -12.45 9.49 32.83
C PRO A 372 -12.64 7.98 32.73
N ARG A 373 -13.37 7.45 31.73
CA ARG A 373 -13.57 5.99 31.49
C ARG A 373 -12.31 5.30 30.94
N ILE A 374 -11.30 6.05 30.47
CA ILE A 374 -10.01 5.49 30.09
C ILE A 374 -9.19 5.26 31.39
N PRO A 375 -8.60 4.05 31.60
CA PRO A 375 -7.79 3.76 32.78
C PRO A 375 -6.68 4.81 33.03
N ALA A 376 -6.46 5.18 34.28
CA ALA A 376 -5.54 6.27 34.65
C ALA A 376 -4.11 6.06 34.11
N GLY A 377 -3.59 4.83 34.12
CA GLY A 377 -2.27 4.50 33.56
C GLY A 377 -2.19 4.76 32.05
N LEU A 378 -3.23 4.40 31.32
CA LEU A 378 -3.31 4.68 29.88
C LEU A 378 -3.39 6.18 29.60
N ARG A 379 -4.23 6.93 30.34
CA ARG A 379 -4.28 8.40 30.23
C ARG A 379 -2.92 9.03 30.45
N ALA A 380 -2.20 8.60 31.51
CA ALA A 380 -0.86 9.09 31.80
C ALA A 380 0.14 8.79 30.66
N TYR A 381 0.06 7.59 30.07
CA TYR A 381 0.87 7.23 28.92
C TYR A 381 0.58 8.12 27.71
N TYR A 382 -0.69 8.33 27.35
CA TYR A 382 -1.03 9.13 26.18
C TYR A 382 -0.77 10.61 26.37
N ARG A 383 -0.86 11.15 27.59
CA ARG A 383 -0.60 12.57 27.92
C ARG A 383 0.84 13.02 27.67
N GLN A 384 1.79 12.11 27.60
CA GLN A 384 3.16 12.48 27.27
C GLN A 384 3.35 12.86 25.79
N TRP A 385 2.38 12.56 24.92
CA TRP A 385 2.46 12.79 23.49
C TRP A 385 1.67 14.02 23.07
N GLY A 386 2.30 14.86 22.24
CA GLY A 386 1.67 16.02 21.64
C GLY A 386 2.16 16.28 20.22
N LEU A 387 1.59 17.29 19.58
CA LEU A 387 1.98 17.68 18.22
C LEU A 387 3.30 18.46 18.26
N PRO A 388 4.24 18.24 17.33
CA PRO A 388 5.50 18.98 17.29
C PRO A 388 5.29 20.40 16.80
N LYS A 389 6.01 21.36 17.42
CA LYS A 389 5.93 22.79 17.08
C LYS A 389 6.53 23.14 15.71
N ASP A 390 7.42 22.28 15.19
CA ASP A 390 8.22 22.51 13.99
C ASP A 390 7.80 21.66 12.78
N GLU A 391 6.73 20.86 12.92
CA GLU A 391 6.14 20.11 11.80
C GLU A 391 4.74 20.66 11.48
N PHE A 392 4.36 20.66 10.22
CA PHE A 392 3.03 21.08 9.75
C PHE A 392 2.58 22.42 10.33
N THR A 393 3.50 23.37 10.45
CA THR A 393 3.28 24.67 11.14
C THR A 393 2.11 25.45 10.57
N ALA A 394 1.86 25.37 9.25
CA ALA A 394 0.72 26.00 8.60
C ALA A 394 -0.63 25.36 8.96
N ASN A 395 -0.64 24.18 9.59
CA ASN A 395 -1.84 23.44 9.97
C ASN A 395 -1.85 23.06 11.48
N GLY A 396 -1.21 23.87 12.30
CA GLY A 396 -1.19 23.69 13.76
C GLY A 396 -0.58 22.37 14.23
N GLY A 397 0.43 21.87 13.53
CA GLY A 397 1.11 20.60 13.83
C GLY A 397 0.40 19.35 13.28
N TRP A 398 -0.76 19.52 12.63
CA TRP A 398 -1.52 18.38 12.08
C TRP A 398 -1.10 18.07 10.64
N PRO A 399 -0.96 16.77 10.26
CA PRO A 399 -0.61 16.37 8.89
C PRO A 399 -1.56 16.95 7.85
N ALA A 400 -1.02 17.37 6.72
CA ALA A 400 -1.82 17.97 5.65
C ALA A 400 -2.46 16.92 4.71
N GLN A 401 -1.88 15.71 4.66
CA GLN A 401 -2.28 14.64 3.73
C GLN A 401 -3.00 13.52 4.47
N LEU A 402 -4.26 13.25 4.09
CA LEU A 402 -4.96 12.03 4.49
C LEU A 402 -4.28 10.82 3.82
N TYR A 403 -4.08 9.73 4.55
CA TYR A 403 -3.52 8.50 4.00
C TYR A 403 -4.56 7.77 3.14
N ILE A 404 -4.59 8.10 1.88
CA ILE A 404 -5.39 7.42 0.86
C ILE A 404 -4.64 6.14 0.47
N ARG A 405 -4.95 5.04 1.13
CA ARG A 405 -4.27 3.75 0.92
C ARG A 405 -4.59 3.14 -0.42
N GLU A 406 -5.80 3.34 -0.90
CA GLU A 406 -6.27 3.00 -2.24
C GLU A 406 -7.50 3.84 -2.58
N ALA A 407 -7.72 4.08 -3.87
CA ALA A 407 -8.94 4.66 -4.39
C ALA A 407 -9.32 3.91 -5.66
N ARG A 408 -9.27 4.55 -6.84
CA ARG A 408 -9.39 3.86 -8.12
C ARG A 408 -8.07 3.13 -8.43
N ARG A 409 -8.16 1.97 -9.04
CA ARG A 409 -7.02 1.22 -9.59
C ARG A 409 -7.29 0.97 -11.07
N LEU A 410 -6.33 1.31 -11.93
CA LEU A 410 -6.41 1.09 -13.37
C LEU A 410 -6.77 -0.37 -13.68
N ALA A 411 -7.62 -0.61 -14.68
CA ALA A 411 -7.86 -1.93 -15.25
C ALA A 411 -7.17 -2.02 -16.63
N GLY A 412 -5.85 -2.02 -16.60
CA GLY A 412 -4.98 -1.99 -17.77
C GLY A 412 -4.83 -3.34 -18.50
N PRO A 413 -3.88 -3.42 -19.46
CA PRO A 413 -3.60 -4.66 -20.18
C PRO A 413 -3.06 -5.79 -19.30
N VAL A 414 -2.34 -5.46 -18.22
CA VAL A 414 -1.87 -6.39 -17.19
C VAL A 414 -2.35 -5.90 -15.84
N VAL A 415 -3.00 -6.77 -15.08
CA VAL A 415 -3.35 -6.53 -13.68
C VAL A 415 -2.33 -7.26 -12.82
N MET A 416 -1.59 -6.53 -11.98
CA MET A 416 -0.74 -7.15 -10.96
C MET A 416 -1.61 -7.85 -9.92
N THR A 417 -1.32 -9.08 -9.60
CA THR A 417 -2.10 -9.93 -8.69
C THR A 417 -1.22 -10.46 -7.55
N GLU A 418 -1.80 -11.15 -6.56
CA GLU A 418 -1.02 -11.85 -5.53
C GLU A 418 -0.01 -12.83 -6.13
N HIS A 419 -0.31 -13.39 -7.31
CA HIS A 419 0.60 -14.32 -7.98
C HIS A 419 1.88 -13.65 -8.47
N HIS A 420 1.79 -12.39 -8.92
CA HIS A 420 2.97 -11.58 -9.25
C HIS A 420 3.75 -11.21 -7.98
N VAL A 421 3.04 -10.78 -6.93
CA VAL A 421 3.64 -10.37 -5.65
C VAL A 421 4.38 -11.54 -4.99
N MET A 422 3.81 -12.74 -5.06
CA MET A 422 4.42 -13.96 -4.51
C MET A 422 5.45 -14.61 -5.44
N GLY A 423 5.72 -14.05 -6.63
CA GLY A 423 6.68 -14.58 -7.59
C GLY A 423 6.22 -15.84 -8.35
N ARG A 424 4.92 -16.18 -8.30
CA ARG A 424 4.33 -17.29 -9.06
C ARG A 424 4.19 -16.95 -10.55
N VAL A 425 4.02 -15.67 -10.86
CA VAL A 425 3.99 -15.10 -12.20
C VAL A 425 5.01 -13.96 -12.24
N LEU A 426 5.89 -13.97 -13.22
CA LEU A 426 6.88 -12.91 -13.41
C LEU A 426 6.41 -11.93 -14.46
N ALA A 427 6.56 -10.63 -14.19
CA ALA A 427 6.35 -9.61 -15.21
C ALA A 427 7.47 -9.70 -16.29
N GLU A 428 7.08 -9.76 -17.56
CA GLU A 428 8.01 -9.84 -18.70
C GLU A 428 8.66 -8.50 -19.03
N ASP A 429 8.05 -7.41 -18.58
CA ASP A 429 8.38 -6.03 -18.90
C ASP A 429 8.58 -5.16 -17.63
N PRO A 430 9.54 -5.52 -16.73
CA PRO A 430 9.71 -4.84 -15.47
C PRO A 430 10.14 -3.38 -15.62
N VAL A 431 9.48 -2.49 -14.87
CA VAL A 431 9.82 -1.06 -14.81
C VAL A 431 10.13 -0.58 -13.38
N GLY A 432 10.20 -1.50 -12.46
CA GLY A 432 10.53 -1.32 -11.06
C GLY A 432 10.29 -2.60 -10.28
N MET A 433 10.61 -2.56 -9.00
CA MET A 433 10.44 -3.70 -8.08
C MET A 433 9.55 -3.31 -6.90
N GLY A 434 8.63 -4.21 -6.52
CA GLY A 434 7.97 -4.22 -5.23
C GLY A 434 8.67 -5.18 -4.26
N ALA A 435 8.56 -4.93 -2.95
CA ALA A 435 9.22 -5.77 -1.94
C ALA A 435 8.51 -5.76 -0.58
N TYR A 436 7.40 -5.06 -0.43
CA TYR A 436 6.64 -5.02 0.81
C TYR A 436 5.66 -6.19 0.88
N GLY A 437 5.25 -6.59 2.08
CA GLY A 437 4.19 -7.58 2.25
C GLY A 437 2.86 -7.09 1.65
N MET A 438 1.98 -8.01 1.28
CA MET A 438 0.59 -7.65 0.99
C MET A 438 -0.06 -7.19 2.29
N ASP A 439 -0.51 -5.93 2.33
CA ASP A 439 -1.01 -5.26 3.51
C ASP A 439 -2.30 -4.51 3.17
N SER A 440 -3.42 -5.07 3.63
CA SER A 440 -4.72 -4.44 3.64
C SER A 440 -5.14 -4.14 5.07
N HIS A 441 -5.53 -2.89 5.33
CA HIS A 441 -6.10 -2.48 6.61
C HIS A 441 -7.55 -2.94 6.74
N ASN A 442 -8.08 -2.91 7.97
CA ASN A 442 -9.50 -3.21 8.20
C ASN A 442 -10.39 -2.36 7.29
N VAL A 443 -11.40 -3.01 6.71
CA VAL A 443 -12.35 -2.39 5.78
C VAL A 443 -13.62 -1.98 6.50
N GLN A 444 -14.08 -2.83 7.43
CA GLN A 444 -15.33 -2.61 8.17
C GLN A 444 -15.30 -3.17 9.58
N ARG A 445 -16.29 -2.77 10.37
CA ARG A 445 -16.72 -3.42 11.61
C ARG A 445 -18.09 -4.00 11.44
N TYR A 446 -18.36 -5.13 12.06
CA TYR A 446 -19.64 -5.81 11.98
C TYR A 446 -20.03 -6.44 13.32
N VAL A 447 -21.31 -6.85 13.43
CA VAL A 447 -21.82 -7.57 14.59
C VAL A 447 -21.78 -9.06 14.31
N THR A 448 -21.11 -9.83 15.18
CA THR A 448 -21.07 -11.30 15.08
C THR A 448 -22.42 -11.92 15.42
N LYS A 449 -22.61 -13.20 15.10
CA LYS A 449 -23.81 -13.98 15.50
C LYS A 449 -24.01 -14.04 17.02
N GLN A 450 -22.93 -13.82 17.80
CA GLN A 450 -22.95 -13.77 19.26
C GLN A 450 -23.31 -12.37 19.81
N GLY A 451 -23.51 -11.37 18.94
CA GLY A 451 -23.91 -10.02 19.33
C GLY A 451 -22.72 -9.10 19.72
N PHE A 452 -21.50 -9.42 19.33
CA PHE A 452 -20.31 -8.61 19.64
C PHE A 452 -19.66 -8.00 18.39
N VAL A 453 -18.94 -6.89 18.57
CA VAL A 453 -18.21 -6.23 17.48
C VAL A 453 -16.97 -7.01 17.08
N ARG A 454 -16.74 -7.11 15.77
CA ARG A 454 -15.47 -7.58 15.19
C ARG A 454 -15.11 -6.72 13.97
N ASN A 455 -13.82 -6.69 13.66
CA ASN A 455 -13.27 -6.05 12.46
C ASN A 455 -13.12 -7.08 11.34
N GLU A 456 -13.13 -6.59 10.09
CA GLU A 456 -12.95 -7.40 8.89
C GLU A 456 -12.06 -6.68 7.89
N GLY A 457 -11.30 -7.42 7.07
CA GLY A 457 -10.52 -6.94 5.93
C GLY A 457 -9.04 -6.71 6.20
N ASN A 458 -8.56 -6.92 7.42
CA ASN A 458 -7.12 -6.85 7.69
C ASN A 458 -6.42 -8.09 7.15
N VAL A 459 -5.52 -7.89 6.19
CA VAL A 459 -4.68 -8.94 5.60
C VAL A 459 -3.24 -8.50 5.65
N GLN A 460 -2.36 -9.33 6.22
CA GLN A 460 -0.92 -9.09 6.23
C GLN A 460 -0.20 -10.40 5.85
N VAL A 461 0.27 -10.47 4.62
CA VAL A 461 0.99 -11.62 4.08
C VAL A 461 2.34 -11.19 3.54
N GLY A 462 3.40 -11.74 4.08
CA GLY A 462 4.78 -11.45 3.70
C GLY A 462 5.61 -12.73 3.56
N GLY A 463 6.93 -12.56 3.46
CA GLY A 463 7.87 -13.69 3.41
C GLY A 463 8.26 -14.11 1.99
N PHE A 464 7.76 -13.43 0.98
CA PHE A 464 8.17 -13.63 -0.42
C PHE A 464 9.31 -12.68 -0.83
N PRO A 465 10.06 -13.01 -1.91
CA PRO A 465 11.13 -12.17 -2.43
C PRO A 465 10.60 -10.88 -3.06
N PRO A 466 11.46 -9.88 -3.32
CA PRO A 466 11.12 -8.78 -4.20
C PRO A 466 10.65 -9.28 -5.57
N TYR A 467 9.66 -8.61 -6.15
CA TYR A 467 9.02 -8.99 -7.40
C TYR A 467 9.00 -7.82 -8.40
N PRO A 468 9.08 -8.10 -9.72
CA PRO A 468 9.04 -7.07 -10.75
C PRO A 468 7.61 -6.53 -10.97
N VAL A 469 7.51 -5.21 -11.21
CA VAL A 469 6.26 -4.54 -11.59
C VAL A 469 6.24 -4.30 -13.09
N SER A 470 5.18 -4.76 -13.77
CA SER A 470 5.03 -4.69 -15.23
C SER A 470 4.83 -3.27 -15.73
N TYR A 471 5.46 -2.92 -16.87
CA TYR A 471 5.15 -1.70 -17.62
C TYR A 471 3.67 -1.62 -18.02
N ARG A 472 3.11 -2.74 -18.48
CA ARG A 472 1.72 -2.84 -18.90
C ARG A 472 0.71 -2.62 -17.76
N SER A 473 1.17 -2.60 -16.51
CA SER A 473 0.32 -2.24 -15.36
C SER A 473 0.19 -0.73 -15.12
N ILE A 474 1.08 0.09 -15.72
CA ILE A 474 1.02 1.54 -15.57
C ILE A 474 0.51 2.28 -16.83
N VAL A 475 0.02 1.55 -17.81
CA VAL A 475 -0.59 2.11 -19.03
C VAL A 475 -2.03 1.62 -19.20
N PRO A 476 -2.98 2.47 -19.61
CA PRO A 476 -4.34 2.05 -19.95
C PRO A 476 -4.35 1.22 -21.24
N ARG A 477 -5.51 0.64 -21.59
CA ARG A 477 -5.66 0.03 -22.92
C ARG A 477 -5.53 1.10 -24.00
N LYS A 478 -4.85 0.78 -25.11
CA LYS A 478 -4.52 1.75 -26.16
C LYS A 478 -5.74 2.48 -26.73
N GLN A 479 -6.85 1.76 -26.92
CA GLN A 479 -8.10 2.34 -27.40
C GLN A 479 -8.77 3.30 -26.40
N GLU A 480 -8.41 3.22 -25.11
CA GLU A 480 -8.93 4.10 -24.07
C GLU A 480 -8.10 5.39 -23.97
N ALA A 481 -6.76 5.27 -23.89
CA ALA A 481 -5.86 6.42 -23.88
C ALA A 481 -4.47 6.03 -24.36
N GLU A 482 -4.02 6.59 -25.50
CA GLU A 482 -2.74 6.23 -26.12
C GLU A 482 -1.53 7.03 -25.63
N ASN A 483 -1.74 8.06 -24.81
CA ASN A 483 -0.71 8.96 -24.30
C ASN A 483 -0.85 9.30 -22.81
N LEU A 484 -1.39 8.37 -22.02
CA LEU A 484 -1.54 8.45 -20.57
C LEU A 484 -0.75 7.35 -19.88
N LEU A 485 -0.07 7.70 -18.77
CA LEU A 485 0.56 6.75 -17.85
C LEU A 485 0.03 6.99 -16.42
N VAL A 486 -0.10 5.92 -15.64
CA VAL A 486 -0.75 5.92 -14.32
C VAL A 486 0.14 5.16 -13.31
N PRO A 487 1.24 5.76 -12.82
CA PRO A 487 2.20 5.07 -11.97
C PRO A 487 1.75 4.88 -10.51
N VAL A 488 0.73 5.64 -10.03
CA VAL A 488 0.24 5.58 -8.65
C VAL A 488 -1.00 4.72 -8.56
N CYS A 489 -2.08 5.07 -9.25
CA CYS A 489 -3.32 4.28 -9.35
C CYS A 489 -3.19 3.15 -10.38
N LEU A 490 -2.06 2.43 -10.37
CA LEU A 490 -1.73 1.42 -11.38
C LEU A 490 -2.68 0.23 -11.35
N SER A 491 -2.60 -0.58 -12.40
CA SER A 491 -3.41 -1.79 -12.58
C SER A 491 -2.94 -2.91 -11.66
N ALA A 492 -3.69 -3.13 -10.59
CA ALA A 492 -3.45 -4.18 -9.61
C ALA A 492 -4.78 -4.60 -8.95
N SER A 493 -4.88 -5.85 -8.51
CA SER A 493 -5.96 -6.28 -7.62
C SER A 493 -5.83 -5.56 -6.26
N HIS A 494 -6.91 -5.49 -5.49
CA HIS A 494 -6.90 -4.84 -4.18
C HIS A 494 -5.75 -5.35 -3.30
N ILE A 495 -5.56 -6.67 -3.21
CA ILE A 495 -4.53 -7.23 -2.32
C ILE A 495 -3.10 -7.04 -2.86
N ALA A 496 -2.89 -7.15 -4.16
CA ALA A 496 -1.59 -6.88 -4.76
C ALA A 496 -1.22 -5.39 -4.64
N TYR A 497 -2.19 -4.50 -4.79
CA TYR A 497 -2.00 -3.07 -4.57
C TYR A 497 -1.53 -2.78 -3.14
N GLY A 498 -2.02 -3.54 -2.15
CA GLY A 498 -1.55 -3.47 -0.75
C GLY A 498 -0.04 -3.65 -0.56
N SER A 499 0.63 -4.34 -1.50
CA SER A 499 2.10 -4.50 -1.53
C SER A 499 2.80 -3.42 -2.37
N ILE A 500 2.16 -2.97 -3.47
CA ILE A 500 2.79 -2.07 -4.45
C ILE A 500 2.71 -0.59 -4.02
N ARG A 501 1.66 -0.20 -3.29
CA ARG A 501 1.31 1.18 -2.91
C ARG A 501 2.30 1.89 -1.97
N MET A 502 3.55 1.49 -1.97
CA MET A 502 4.58 2.07 -1.12
C MET A 502 5.22 3.29 -1.78
N GLU A 503 5.46 4.36 -1.02
CA GLU A 503 6.00 5.62 -1.54
C GLU A 503 7.30 5.46 -2.35
N PRO A 504 8.29 4.61 -1.93
CA PRO A 504 9.47 4.35 -2.77
C PRO A 504 9.12 3.74 -4.13
N VAL A 505 8.12 2.86 -4.17
CA VAL A 505 7.66 2.21 -5.41
C VAL A 505 6.98 3.23 -6.32
N PHE A 506 6.17 4.13 -5.76
CA PHE A 506 5.56 5.22 -6.55
C PHE A 506 6.63 6.14 -7.16
N MET A 507 7.72 6.48 -6.44
CA MET A 507 8.83 7.23 -7.02
C MET A 507 9.50 6.49 -8.17
N VAL A 508 9.76 5.17 -8.00
CA VAL A 508 10.33 4.30 -9.03
C VAL A 508 9.44 4.27 -10.27
N LEU A 509 8.14 4.02 -10.10
CA LEU A 509 7.19 3.94 -11.20
C LEU A 509 6.94 5.31 -11.86
N GLY A 510 6.97 6.41 -11.10
CA GLY A 510 6.90 7.77 -11.61
C GLY A 510 8.08 8.11 -12.53
N GLN A 511 9.31 7.77 -12.11
CA GLN A 511 10.51 7.89 -12.94
C GLN A 511 10.38 7.06 -14.22
N SER A 512 9.91 5.83 -14.12
CA SER A 512 9.74 4.92 -15.26
C SER A 512 8.67 5.41 -16.23
N ALA A 513 7.55 5.93 -15.72
CA ALA A 513 6.50 6.53 -16.53
C ALA A 513 6.99 7.74 -17.34
N ALA A 514 7.76 8.63 -16.72
CA ALA A 514 8.34 9.79 -17.41
C ALA A 514 9.38 9.39 -18.46
N THR A 515 10.18 8.35 -18.18
CA THR A 515 11.15 7.81 -19.14
C THR A 515 10.43 7.26 -20.37
N ALA A 516 9.36 6.46 -20.16
CA ALA A 516 8.53 5.93 -21.23
C ALA A 516 7.83 7.04 -22.04
N ALA A 517 7.27 8.05 -21.35
CA ALA A 517 6.67 9.23 -22.00
C ALA A 517 7.65 9.97 -22.90
N ALA A 518 8.88 10.19 -22.42
CA ALA A 518 9.92 10.86 -23.20
C ALA A 518 10.32 10.07 -24.46
N GLN A 519 10.45 8.74 -24.35
CA GLN A 519 10.73 7.86 -25.48
C GLN A 519 9.56 7.77 -26.48
N ALA A 520 8.32 7.71 -25.99
CA ALA A 520 7.13 7.74 -26.85
C ALA A 520 7.02 9.05 -27.64
N ILE A 521 7.40 10.18 -27.04
CA ILE A 521 7.48 11.48 -27.72
C ILE A 521 8.55 11.44 -28.83
N GLU A 522 9.73 10.90 -28.55
CA GLU A 522 10.86 10.81 -29.48
C GLU A 522 10.50 9.91 -30.68
N ALA A 523 9.97 8.73 -30.38
CA ALA A 523 9.58 7.76 -31.41
C ALA A 523 8.26 8.13 -32.11
N ARG A 524 7.47 9.09 -31.60
CA ARG A 524 6.15 9.49 -32.10
C ARG A 524 5.15 8.34 -32.13
N VAL A 525 5.15 7.52 -31.09
CA VAL A 525 4.27 6.37 -30.90
C VAL A 525 3.35 6.54 -29.69
N ALA A 526 2.34 5.68 -29.57
CA ALA A 526 1.57 5.54 -28.33
C ALA A 526 2.44 4.96 -27.20
N VAL A 527 2.08 5.24 -25.95
CA VAL A 527 2.81 4.69 -24.80
C VAL A 527 2.79 3.16 -24.77
N GLN A 528 1.78 2.52 -25.36
CA GLN A 528 1.68 1.07 -25.47
C GLN A 528 2.59 0.45 -26.54
N ASP A 529 3.10 1.27 -27.48
CA ASP A 529 3.90 0.83 -28.64
C ASP A 529 5.38 1.17 -28.50
N ILE A 530 5.85 1.59 -27.35
CA ILE A 530 7.26 1.90 -27.12
C ILE A 530 8.16 0.64 -27.23
N ASP A 531 9.40 0.84 -27.61
CA ASP A 531 10.40 -0.19 -27.57
C ASP A 531 10.85 -0.46 -26.13
N TYR A 532 10.32 -1.53 -25.54
CA TYR A 532 10.64 -1.89 -24.15
C TYR A 532 12.13 -2.15 -23.93
N ALA A 533 12.87 -2.67 -24.91
CA ALA A 533 14.31 -2.90 -24.75
C ALA A 533 15.06 -1.57 -24.54
N LYS A 534 14.67 -0.51 -25.28
CA LYS A 534 15.19 0.84 -25.08
C LYS A 534 14.78 1.43 -23.73
N LEU A 535 13.53 1.22 -23.33
CA LEU A 535 13.06 1.65 -22.00
C LEU A 535 13.89 0.99 -20.90
N ARG A 536 14.01 -0.34 -20.94
CA ARG A 536 14.79 -1.12 -19.97
C ARG A 536 16.26 -0.65 -19.90
N ALA A 537 16.91 -0.47 -21.05
CA ALA A 537 18.29 0.00 -21.11
C ALA A 537 18.45 1.39 -20.46
N ARG A 538 17.51 2.30 -20.70
CA ARG A 538 17.53 3.64 -20.10
C ARG A 538 17.28 3.58 -18.59
N LEU A 539 16.33 2.81 -18.11
CA LEU A 539 16.05 2.67 -16.68
C LEU A 539 17.26 2.12 -15.91
N LEU A 540 17.95 1.12 -16.47
CA LEU A 540 19.19 0.59 -15.89
C LEU A 540 20.32 1.64 -15.89
N ALA A 541 20.48 2.43 -16.96
CA ALA A 541 21.45 3.52 -17.01
C ALA A 541 21.16 4.60 -15.96
N ASP A 542 19.88 4.86 -15.67
CA ASP A 542 19.42 5.76 -14.62
C ASP A 542 19.39 5.10 -13.21
N LYS A 543 20.05 3.93 -13.06
CA LYS A 543 20.24 3.19 -11.81
C LYS A 543 18.94 2.65 -11.19
N GLN A 544 17.90 2.41 -11.99
CA GLN A 544 16.74 1.66 -11.55
C GLN A 544 17.08 0.18 -11.36
N VAL A 545 16.42 -0.48 -10.40
CA VAL A 545 16.54 -1.91 -10.17
C VAL A 545 15.31 -2.59 -10.78
N LEU A 546 15.53 -3.48 -11.75
CA LEU A 546 14.48 -4.17 -12.50
C LEU A 546 14.45 -5.68 -12.24
N GLU A 547 15.46 -6.19 -11.54
CA GLU A 547 15.60 -7.60 -11.17
C GLU A 547 16.08 -7.69 -9.72
N ALA A 548 15.59 -8.66 -8.97
CA ALA A 548 16.07 -8.88 -7.62
C ALA A 548 17.54 -9.33 -7.66
N PRO A 549 18.43 -8.75 -6.83
CA PRO A 549 19.79 -9.24 -6.68
C PRO A 549 19.80 -10.75 -6.40
N ALA A 550 20.68 -11.49 -7.05
CA ALA A 550 20.74 -12.95 -6.95
C ALA A 550 20.86 -13.46 -5.49
N ALA A 551 21.54 -12.71 -4.64
CA ALA A 551 21.64 -13.02 -3.21
C ALA A 551 20.30 -12.94 -2.45
N LEU A 552 19.29 -12.24 -2.98
CA LEU A 552 17.96 -12.11 -2.38
C LEU A 552 16.98 -13.19 -2.87
N SER A 553 17.29 -13.83 -3.99
CA SER A 553 16.50 -14.88 -4.63
C SER A 553 17.02 -16.29 -4.35
N ARG A 554 18.16 -16.43 -3.65
CA ARG A 554 18.75 -17.75 -3.36
C ARG A 554 18.65 -18.06 -1.86
N GLY A 555 18.18 -19.30 -1.57
CA GLY A 555 18.36 -19.96 -0.29
C GLY A 555 19.74 -20.60 -0.18
N ASP A 556 19.95 -21.38 0.90
CA ASP A 556 21.17 -22.16 1.11
C ASP A 556 21.18 -23.45 0.26
N LEU A 557 19.98 -23.90 -0.18
CA LEU A 557 19.78 -25.05 -1.06
C LEU A 557 19.66 -24.56 -2.50
N ASP A 558 20.54 -25.04 -3.37
CA ASP A 558 20.43 -24.82 -4.81
C ASP A 558 19.50 -25.89 -5.41
N PRO A 559 18.31 -25.51 -5.92
CA PRO A 559 17.37 -26.47 -6.47
C PRO A 559 17.93 -27.25 -7.68
N THR A 560 18.92 -26.68 -8.38
CA THR A 560 19.56 -27.35 -9.53
C THR A 560 20.52 -28.48 -9.11
N GLN A 561 20.91 -28.51 -7.84
CA GLN A 561 21.76 -29.56 -7.26
C GLN A 561 20.92 -30.62 -6.52
N LEU A 562 19.61 -30.45 -6.43
CA LEU A 562 18.72 -31.42 -5.81
C LEU A 562 18.16 -32.40 -6.87
N GLU A 563 18.17 -33.67 -6.52
CA GLU A 563 17.64 -34.74 -7.38
C GLU A 563 16.14 -34.60 -7.62
N GLY A 564 15.70 -34.79 -8.87
CA GLY A 564 14.27 -34.88 -9.22
C GLY A 564 13.56 -33.55 -9.36
N ILE A 565 12.30 -33.49 -8.94
CA ILE A 565 11.44 -32.31 -9.01
C ILE A 565 11.52 -31.59 -7.67
N VAL A 566 11.80 -30.30 -7.72
CA VAL A 566 11.85 -29.43 -6.54
C VAL A 566 10.82 -28.33 -6.72
N ILE A 567 9.93 -28.17 -5.74
CA ILE A 567 8.89 -27.15 -5.72
C ILE A 567 9.05 -26.32 -4.44
N ASP A 568 9.38 -25.05 -4.62
CA ASP A 568 9.55 -24.08 -3.54
C ASP A 568 8.20 -23.74 -2.87
N ASN A 569 8.22 -23.33 -1.60
CA ASN A 569 7.02 -22.96 -0.84
C ASN A 569 6.18 -21.86 -1.49
N GLN A 570 6.79 -20.94 -2.25
CA GLN A 570 6.09 -19.90 -2.98
C GLN A 570 5.09 -20.43 -4.02
N PHE A 571 5.26 -21.67 -4.47
CA PHE A 571 4.36 -22.35 -5.42
C PHE A 571 3.31 -23.23 -4.74
N ALA A 572 3.30 -23.30 -3.41
CA ALA A 572 2.27 -24.01 -2.67
C ALA A 572 0.94 -23.23 -2.64
N GLN A 573 -0.16 -23.96 -2.69
CA GLN A 573 -1.47 -23.43 -2.31
C GLN A 573 -1.54 -23.45 -0.78
N VAL A 574 -1.61 -22.26 -0.15
CA VAL A 574 -1.53 -22.15 1.29
C VAL A 574 -2.80 -21.55 1.89
N SER A 575 -3.16 -22.01 3.09
CA SER A 575 -4.18 -21.36 3.88
C SER A 575 -3.65 -20.08 4.53
N ALA A 576 -4.56 -19.27 5.02
CA ALA A 576 -4.29 -17.99 5.65
C ALA A 576 -3.45 -18.02 6.94
N ALA A 577 -3.24 -19.20 7.53
CA ALA A 577 -2.61 -19.34 8.85
C ALA A 577 -1.08 -19.32 8.83
N TRP A 578 -0.44 -19.22 7.66
CA TRP A 578 1.02 -19.22 7.53
C TRP A 578 1.64 -17.84 7.62
N LYS A 579 2.85 -17.78 8.17
CA LYS A 579 3.75 -16.63 8.18
C LYS A 579 5.00 -16.91 7.39
N GLY A 580 5.61 -15.88 6.81
CA GLY A 580 6.91 -15.99 6.16
C GLY A 580 8.06 -15.68 7.11
N ALA A 581 9.16 -16.45 7.04
CA ALA A 581 10.41 -16.20 7.75
C ALA A 581 11.63 -16.40 6.84
N ARG A 582 12.76 -15.77 7.22
CA ARG A 582 14.01 -15.75 6.44
C ARG A 582 15.24 -16.23 7.22
N SER A 583 15.10 -16.51 8.50
CA SER A 583 16.23 -16.79 9.41
C SER A 583 16.60 -18.27 9.50
N GLY A 584 15.67 -19.18 9.19
CA GLY A 584 15.89 -20.64 9.30
C GLY A 584 16.81 -21.20 8.21
N LYS A 585 17.55 -22.28 8.54
CA LYS A 585 18.45 -23.00 7.64
C LYS A 585 18.30 -24.53 7.83
N PRO A 586 18.51 -25.36 6.78
CA PRO A 586 18.71 -24.94 5.39
C PRO A 586 17.44 -24.41 4.76
N ARG A 587 17.54 -23.68 3.65
CA ARG A 587 16.42 -23.03 3.00
C ARG A 587 16.55 -23.08 1.48
N LEU A 588 15.47 -23.41 0.78
CA LEU A 588 15.42 -23.54 -0.67
C LEU A 588 15.40 -22.17 -1.36
N GLY A 589 14.48 -21.32 -0.96
CA GLY A 589 14.28 -19.98 -1.50
C GLY A 589 14.69 -18.88 -0.52
N PRO A 590 14.25 -17.66 -0.74
CA PRO A 590 14.55 -16.51 0.12
C PRO A 590 13.81 -16.56 1.47
N ALA A 591 12.75 -17.36 1.58
CA ALA A 591 11.89 -17.45 2.75
C ALA A 591 11.19 -18.82 2.82
N TYR A 592 10.71 -19.17 4.00
CA TYR A 592 9.88 -20.34 4.26
C TYR A 592 8.64 -19.95 5.04
N PHE A 593 7.61 -20.80 5.08
CA PHE A 593 6.42 -20.61 5.89
C PHE A 593 6.56 -21.25 7.27
N TYR A 594 5.90 -20.65 8.29
CA TYR A 594 5.74 -21.24 9.63
C TYR A 594 4.37 -20.88 10.21
N ASP A 595 3.85 -21.73 11.14
CA ASP A 595 2.45 -21.71 11.61
C ASP A 595 2.23 -21.02 12.97
N LEU A 596 3.21 -20.34 13.53
CA LEU A 596 3.17 -19.73 14.87
C LEU A 596 2.89 -20.72 16.03
N ASP A 597 3.13 -22.02 15.85
CA ASP A 597 2.82 -23.07 16.82
C ASP A 597 1.32 -23.19 17.19
N ALA A 598 0.44 -22.90 16.23
CA ALA A 598 -1.01 -22.86 16.45
C ALA A 598 -1.65 -24.25 16.65
N ARG A 599 -1.10 -25.31 16.04
CA ARG A 599 -1.50 -26.74 16.21
C ARG A 599 -2.97 -27.06 15.91
N ASP A 600 -3.73 -26.17 15.33
CA ASP A 600 -5.19 -26.22 15.19
C ASP A 600 -5.70 -26.85 13.87
N GLY A 601 -4.78 -27.21 12.97
CA GLY A 601 -5.09 -27.76 11.66
C GLY A 601 -5.52 -26.75 10.61
N ARG A 602 -5.47 -25.45 10.92
CA ARG A 602 -5.83 -24.38 9.96
C ARG A 602 -4.69 -24.06 9.01
N ALA A 603 -3.44 -24.28 9.42
CA ALA A 603 -2.29 -24.09 8.54
C ALA A 603 -2.15 -25.30 7.63
N THR A 604 -2.47 -25.13 6.36
CA THR A 604 -2.30 -26.15 5.30
C THR A 604 -1.49 -25.58 4.14
N ALA A 605 -0.54 -26.35 3.63
CA ALA A 605 0.23 -26.05 2.42
C ALA A 605 0.15 -27.24 1.48
N ARG A 606 -0.38 -27.04 0.29
CA ARG A 606 -0.55 -28.08 -0.74
C ARG A 606 0.32 -27.78 -1.94
N PHE A 607 1.09 -28.76 -2.36
CA PHE A 607 1.93 -28.74 -3.56
C PHE A 607 1.30 -29.64 -4.62
N ASP A 608 1.03 -29.09 -5.80
CA ASP A 608 0.62 -29.87 -6.97
C ASP A 608 1.88 -30.31 -7.73
N VAL A 609 2.08 -31.62 -7.85
CA VAL A 609 3.27 -32.22 -8.50
C VAL A 609 2.89 -32.76 -9.85
N ASP A 610 3.59 -32.34 -10.91
CA ASP A 610 3.55 -32.94 -12.24
C ASP A 610 4.85 -33.73 -12.50
N ALA A 611 4.79 -35.03 -12.26
CA ALA A 611 5.93 -35.95 -12.41
C ALA A 611 6.09 -36.48 -13.85
N ARG A 612 5.23 -36.02 -14.78
CA ARG A 612 5.20 -36.37 -16.20
C ARG A 612 4.87 -37.85 -16.51
N GLN A 613 5.21 -38.79 -15.66
CA GLN A 613 4.95 -40.22 -15.81
C GLN A 613 4.55 -40.86 -14.48
N PRO A 614 3.73 -41.92 -14.48
CA PRO A 614 3.49 -42.74 -13.30
C PRO A 614 4.76 -43.48 -12.87
N GLY A 615 4.94 -43.72 -11.57
CA GLY A 615 6.12 -44.42 -11.06
C GLY A 615 6.15 -44.58 -9.56
N ARG A 616 7.23 -45.18 -9.06
CA ARG A 616 7.52 -45.18 -7.61
C ARG A 616 8.36 -43.97 -7.27
N TYR A 617 7.83 -43.11 -6.41
CA TYR A 617 8.46 -41.85 -6.05
C TYR A 617 8.76 -41.77 -4.56
N ARG A 618 9.92 -41.20 -4.22
CA ARG A 618 10.24 -40.73 -2.88
C ARG A 618 9.91 -39.27 -2.79
N VAL A 619 9.37 -38.85 -1.66
CA VAL A 619 8.96 -37.45 -1.38
C VAL A 619 9.72 -36.97 -0.16
N LYS A 620 10.21 -35.74 -0.19
CA LYS A 620 10.86 -35.08 0.94
C LYS A 620 10.22 -33.73 1.19
N LEU A 621 9.82 -33.44 2.41
CA LEU A 621 9.44 -32.09 2.84
C LEU A 621 10.71 -31.32 3.17
N LEU A 622 10.99 -30.25 2.44
CA LEU A 622 12.10 -29.35 2.72
C LEU A 622 11.67 -28.35 3.81
N HIS A 623 12.52 -28.14 4.79
CA HIS A 623 12.23 -27.28 5.95
C HIS A 623 13.52 -26.86 6.65
N PRO A 624 13.57 -25.67 7.29
CA PRO A 624 14.60 -25.34 8.25
C PRO A 624 14.61 -26.27 9.46
N VAL A 625 15.77 -26.48 10.05
CA VAL A 625 15.95 -27.33 11.23
C VAL A 625 16.08 -26.46 12.48
N ALA A 626 15.20 -26.66 13.46
CA ALA A 626 15.26 -25.95 14.74
C ALA A 626 14.67 -26.80 15.88
N GLY A 627 15.12 -26.56 17.09
CA GLY A 627 14.69 -27.31 18.27
C GLY A 627 13.21 -27.10 18.64
N GLU A 628 12.67 -25.92 18.36
CA GLU A 628 11.28 -25.54 18.55
C GLU A 628 10.32 -26.12 17.50
N ASN A 629 10.84 -26.63 16.40
CA ASN A 629 10.01 -27.22 15.34
C ASN A 629 9.29 -28.49 15.82
N ALA A 630 8.18 -28.82 15.14
CA ALA A 630 7.43 -30.03 15.43
C ALA A 630 8.18 -31.29 15.03
N ALA A 631 8.15 -32.31 15.90
CA ALA A 631 8.69 -33.63 15.62
C ALA A 631 7.67 -34.56 14.93
N ASN A 632 6.43 -34.12 14.71
CA ASN A 632 5.33 -34.94 14.25
C ASN A 632 4.46 -34.24 13.21
N VAL A 633 5.07 -33.60 12.21
CA VAL A 633 4.35 -32.88 11.14
C VAL A 633 3.62 -33.85 10.21
N PRO A 634 2.29 -33.79 10.10
CA PRO A 634 1.53 -34.63 9.18
C PRO A 634 1.76 -34.21 7.73
N VAL A 635 2.07 -35.19 6.88
CA VAL A 635 2.18 -35.03 5.43
C VAL A 635 1.28 -36.05 4.74
N GLU A 636 0.44 -35.59 3.85
CA GLU A 636 -0.43 -36.42 3.04
C GLU A 636 -0.01 -36.35 1.55
N ILE A 637 0.17 -37.50 0.90
CA ILE A 637 0.49 -37.61 -0.52
C ILE A 637 -0.68 -38.30 -1.20
N ALA A 638 -1.37 -37.62 -2.13
CA ALA A 638 -2.60 -38.15 -2.73
C ALA A 638 -2.60 -38.04 -4.25
N GLY A 639 -2.97 -39.13 -4.94
CA GLY A 639 -3.11 -39.17 -6.39
C GLY A 639 -3.64 -40.52 -6.88
N GLY A 640 -4.37 -40.54 -8.03
CA GLY A 640 -4.92 -41.74 -8.63
C GLY A 640 -5.86 -42.55 -7.71
N GLY A 641 -6.61 -41.85 -6.84
CA GLY A 641 -7.50 -42.52 -5.88
C GLY A 641 -6.80 -43.14 -4.65
N LYS A 642 -5.46 -43.02 -4.56
CA LYS A 642 -4.66 -43.47 -3.41
C LYS A 642 -4.25 -42.28 -2.54
N THR A 643 -4.18 -42.51 -1.23
CA THR A 643 -3.69 -41.52 -0.25
C THR A 643 -2.72 -42.21 0.70
N TYR A 644 -1.52 -41.64 0.78
CA TYR A 644 -0.45 -42.08 1.69
C TYR A 644 -0.29 -40.99 2.77
N ARG A 645 0.02 -41.42 4.02
CA ARG A 645 0.30 -40.53 5.12
C ARG A 645 1.64 -40.82 5.73
N ALA A 646 2.36 -39.76 6.01
CA ALA A 646 3.68 -39.80 6.64
C ALA A 646 3.76 -38.74 7.74
N THR A 647 4.77 -38.87 8.58
CA THR A 647 5.07 -37.91 9.64
C THR A 647 6.53 -37.46 9.51
N VAL A 648 6.76 -36.14 9.55
CA VAL A 648 8.10 -35.54 9.43
C VAL A 648 8.52 -34.96 10.78
N ASN A 649 9.75 -35.30 11.19
CA ASN A 649 10.40 -34.67 12.35
C ASN A 649 11.27 -33.49 11.88
N GLN A 650 10.79 -32.27 12.08
CA GLN A 650 11.47 -31.06 11.62
C GLN A 650 12.58 -30.56 12.58
N ARG A 651 12.83 -31.30 13.67
CA ARG A 651 14.03 -31.10 14.53
C ARG A 651 15.27 -31.81 13.95
N GLN A 652 15.10 -32.58 12.90
CA GLN A 652 16.12 -33.35 12.17
C GLN A 652 16.22 -32.84 10.73
N PRO A 653 17.33 -33.03 10.02
CA PRO A 653 17.41 -32.76 8.59
C PRO A 653 16.34 -33.51 7.80
N ALA A 654 15.83 -32.88 6.72
CA ALA A 654 14.78 -33.42 5.89
C ALA A 654 15.14 -34.81 5.31
N GLY A 655 14.32 -35.80 5.65
CA GLY A 655 14.46 -37.18 5.18
C GLY A 655 13.48 -37.54 4.06
N TRP A 656 13.78 -38.62 3.32
CA TRP A 656 12.89 -39.15 2.32
C TRP A 656 11.74 -39.95 2.95
N MET A 657 10.54 -39.77 2.43
CA MET A 657 9.32 -40.55 2.69
C MET A 657 9.05 -41.47 1.51
N GLY A 658 8.49 -42.62 1.71
CA GLY A 658 8.15 -43.59 0.68
C GLY A 658 9.17 -44.72 0.52
N PRO A 659 9.23 -45.40 -0.66
CA PRO A 659 8.60 -44.99 -1.93
C PRO A 659 7.07 -45.18 -1.97
N PHE A 660 6.42 -44.40 -2.82
CA PHE A 660 4.96 -44.42 -3.06
C PHE A 660 4.67 -44.66 -4.53
N ASP A 661 3.70 -45.54 -4.87
CA ASP A 661 3.20 -45.71 -6.23
C ASP A 661 2.27 -44.57 -6.59
N LEU A 662 2.70 -43.65 -7.43
CA LEU A 662 2.01 -42.39 -7.74
C LEU A 662 1.75 -42.26 -9.24
N PRO A 663 0.62 -41.64 -9.64
CA PRO A 663 0.38 -41.26 -11.03
C PRO A 663 1.31 -40.11 -11.46
N SER A 664 1.22 -39.70 -12.72
CA SER A 664 1.97 -38.55 -13.24
C SER A 664 1.60 -37.23 -12.56
N ARG A 665 0.40 -37.10 -11.97
CA ARG A 665 -0.05 -35.90 -11.22
C ARG A 665 -0.58 -36.34 -9.87
N PHE A 666 -0.07 -35.69 -8.83
CA PHE A 666 -0.44 -35.96 -7.45
C PHE A 666 -0.20 -34.70 -6.58
N THR A 667 -0.65 -34.77 -5.34
CA THR A 667 -0.50 -33.65 -4.39
C THR A 667 0.29 -34.06 -3.17
N VAL A 668 1.04 -33.13 -2.60
CA VAL A 668 1.66 -33.25 -1.28
C VAL A 668 1.08 -32.16 -0.40
N THR A 669 0.44 -32.53 0.70
CA THR A 669 -0.22 -31.61 1.62
C THR A 669 0.41 -31.70 3.01
N VAL A 670 0.78 -30.57 3.58
CA VAL A 670 1.32 -30.42 4.94
C VAL A 670 0.29 -29.71 5.79
N THR A 671 0.12 -30.14 7.04
CA THR A 671 -0.80 -29.49 7.98
C THR A 671 -0.17 -29.38 9.36
N ASN A 672 -0.62 -28.37 10.16
CA ASN A 672 -0.22 -28.21 11.56
C ASN A 672 -1.15 -28.91 12.56
N ARG A 673 -2.02 -29.81 12.11
CA ARG A 673 -2.99 -30.48 12.96
C ARG A 673 -2.32 -31.39 13.99
N ALA A 674 -2.59 -31.13 15.28
CA ALA A 674 -2.10 -31.92 16.40
C ALA A 674 -0.56 -32.08 16.46
N THR A 675 0.16 -31.08 16.02
CA THR A 675 1.63 -31.06 16.07
C THR A 675 2.14 -30.70 17.46
N ASN A 676 3.42 -30.99 17.74
CA ASN A 676 4.04 -30.77 19.04
C ASN A 676 5.13 -29.66 19.03
N GLY A 677 5.03 -28.73 18.12
CA GLY A 677 5.94 -27.61 17.94
C GLY A 677 5.60 -26.82 16.67
N VAL A 678 6.41 -25.84 16.34
CA VAL A 678 6.27 -25.02 15.15
C VAL A 678 6.37 -25.87 13.88
N VAL A 679 5.44 -25.72 12.97
CA VAL A 679 5.52 -26.33 11.64
C VAL A 679 6.12 -25.36 10.67
N THR A 680 7.13 -25.80 9.91
CA THR A 680 7.78 -25.02 8.87
C THR A 680 7.65 -25.70 7.52
N VAL A 681 7.49 -24.93 6.43
CA VAL A 681 7.37 -25.44 5.06
C VAL A 681 8.19 -24.56 4.14
N ASP A 682 9.20 -25.15 3.54
CA ASP A 682 10.11 -24.48 2.60
C ASP A 682 9.96 -25.00 1.16
N GLY A 683 9.51 -26.21 0.99
CA GLY A 683 9.23 -26.81 -0.31
C GLY A 683 9.09 -28.31 -0.25
N VAL A 684 8.92 -28.93 -1.41
CA VAL A 684 8.94 -30.39 -1.57
C VAL A 684 9.94 -30.80 -2.65
N GLN A 685 10.61 -31.92 -2.40
CA GLN A 685 11.47 -32.59 -3.36
C GLN A 685 10.87 -33.96 -3.67
N VAL A 686 10.79 -34.29 -4.95
CA VAL A 686 10.22 -35.58 -5.44
C VAL A 686 11.20 -36.22 -6.37
N ALA A 687 11.63 -37.45 -6.09
CA ALA A 687 12.55 -38.20 -6.90
C ALA A 687 11.95 -39.58 -7.31
N LEU A 688 12.12 -39.95 -8.55
CA LEU A 688 11.79 -41.28 -9.04
C LEU A 688 12.75 -42.28 -8.40
N GLU A 689 12.22 -43.37 -7.84
CA GLU A 689 13.07 -44.45 -7.32
C GLU A 689 13.76 -45.18 -8.46
N ALA A 690 15.08 -45.29 -8.41
CA ALA A 690 15.80 -46.09 -9.37
C ALA A 690 15.33 -47.57 -9.27
N ARG A 691 15.04 -48.18 -10.40
CA ARG A 691 14.83 -49.64 -10.42
C ARG A 691 16.21 -50.30 -10.29
N ASP A 692 16.39 -51.07 -9.22
CA ASP A 692 17.54 -51.96 -9.07
C ASP A 692 17.60 -52.96 -10.22
#